data_bf09de1276db50d0625b69e484d5ab81
#
_entry.id   bf09de1276db50d0625b69e484d5ab81
#
_cell.length_a   1.000
_cell.length_b   1.000
_cell.length_c   1.000
_cell.angle_alpha   90.00
_cell.angle_beta   90.00
_cell.angle_gamma   90.00
#
_symmetry.space_group_name_H-M   'P 1'
#
loop_
_entity.id
_entity.type
_entity.pdbx_description
1 polymer ?
#
loop_
_entity_poly.entity_id
_entity_poly.type
_entity_poly.pdbx_seq_one_letter_code
_entity_poly.pdbx_strand_id
1 'polypeptide(L)'
;MTPTPGTAPGTPPNGSRRLGRRGLGQQAGTAAVAALLLAAIPTGAAVSADAGTPKTATGPQGQKLTVSATTGLDPAGEKVRVTGEGYGLKAGIYVALCKDNGGNRAPSPCLGGADMSGGSKTSQWIVPPGDPYEGDLARAFGPGGTFDVEIEIAAKGDGLDCAEVACSLVTRADHRAGGDRTQDVRVPVAFAGQEPGEPGGEGVDVPAGTVSYTAVADFTSTGKPLDLLLHPDSKKLYVGADNLPDTADVDERGLYVLNPGDGKAESRISQAPGPTGELRTSAAARIAGPLPGDGVVYNYPLRGVGSAGAGDEKASGVWLTGSTITDIAPGTAPGTVLVAQGAKLSEIERATGAATRSLTLPGGAQFAADPARGALWFSDFAAGKLHRVDLASFAVTASFELPGAQGMAGFTETDPATGAVWVGVNRSVLVFDAAGKQLRTLVGKDLARDAAFDTATGRAYVAWQDGGDLSDPANDNNGTLTVYDTEDFAVAAKDLSLPGNHSQSGAAALAVEPGGATVFVTSPAEGKITKLVRQVSPLVTSAPADLAAVAGEEVTIAAAAEGSPEPTVRWQVSTDSAQTWKDVEGATGSALTFTARTAQDGYRYRAEFRNDAGTTRTSAATLTVTAATGGGETGGDSGGGDTSNSGGSTGGDGSTGGDSGTRSGGGSTTGGSGSTGTAGGSGASGGSGSTVGGGAGGGTGAATTSGGGLAATGVTVMSATLLAAALVGAGLLIHRRARRRTDGAS
;
A
#
# COMPACT_ATOMS: atom_id res chain seq x y z
N MET A 1 10.32 47.78 -48.55
CA MET A 1 10.19 49.15 -48.00
C MET A 1 10.52 49.06 -46.53
N THR A 2 11.77 49.33 -46.21
CA THR A 2 12.26 49.77 -44.89
C THR A 2 11.95 51.24 -44.72
N PRO A 3 11.92 51.86 -43.49
CA PRO A 3 13.10 51.90 -42.61
C PRO A 3 12.82 51.85 -41.09
N THR A 4 13.86 51.49 -40.40
CA THR A 4 14.28 51.84 -39.00
C THR A 4 14.64 53.37 -38.94
N PRO A 5 15.07 54.01 -37.80
CA PRO A 5 15.49 53.56 -36.45
C PRO A 5 15.28 54.64 -35.32
N GLY A 6 15.88 54.37 -34.15
CA GLY A 6 16.34 55.38 -33.18
C GLY A 6 15.88 55.14 -31.76
N THR A 7 16.54 55.21 -30.64
CA THR A 7 17.93 55.43 -30.22
C THR A 7 18.01 55.18 -28.71
N ALA A 8 19.01 54.50 -28.25
CA ALA A 8 19.51 54.61 -26.85
C ALA A 8 20.29 55.93 -26.70
N PRO A 9 20.73 56.42 -25.53
CA PRO A 9 21.67 55.77 -24.62
C PRO A 9 21.64 56.25 -23.15
N GLY A 10 22.50 55.68 -22.31
CA GLY A 10 23.13 56.41 -21.22
C GLY A 10 23.52 55.63 -19.97
N THR A 11 24.70 55.06 -19.93
CA THR A 11 25.56 54.84 -18.76
C THR A 11 26.75 55.77 -18.87
N PRO A 12 27.68 55.94 -17.86
CA PRO A 12 27.89 55.69 -16.44
C PRO A 12 28.44 56.98 -15.71
N PRO A 13 29.28 57.06 -14.66
CA PRO A 13 30.43 56.26 -14.31
C PRO A 13 30.79 56.03 -12.82
N ASN A 14 31.72 55.11 -12.60
CA ASN A 14 32.70 54.87 -11.54
C ASN A 14 33.18 56.00 -10.63
N GLY A 15 33.49 55.64 -9.38
CA GLY A 15 34.31 56.41 -8.47
C GLY A 15 34.89 55.60 -7.33
N SER A 16 36.03 54.97 -7.53
CA SER A 16 36.92 54.39 -6.54
C SER A 16 37.67 55.45 -5.73
N ARG A 17 37.98 55.18 -4.43
CA ARG A 17 39.27 55.51 -3.71
C ARG A 17 39.18 54.97 -2.26
N ARG A 18 39.98 54.16 -1.98
CA ARG A 18 41.19 53.79 -1.21
C ARG A 18 41.59 54.68 -0.04
N LEU A 19 42.01 53.98 1.03
CA LEU A 19 43.08 54.19 2.00
C LEU A 19 42.82 55.01 3.28
N GLY A 20 43.27 54.38 4.39
CA GLY A 20 43.68 55.07 5.60
C GLY A 20 43.83 54.14 6.82
N ARG A 21 45.03 53.60 7.04
CA ARG A 21 45.50 52.89 8.25
C ARG A 21 45.87 53.89 9.38
N ARG A 22 45.94 53.31 10.62
CA ARG A 22 46.62 53.74 11.89
C ARG A 22 45.65 54.22 12.97
N GLY A 23 45.82 53.89 14.22
CA GLY A 23 46.83 53.18 15.00
C GLY A 23 46.56 53.38 16.47
N LEU A 24 46.99 52.46 17.26
CA LEU A 24 47.32 52.42 18.68
C LEU A 24 46.86 53.53 19.64
N GLY A 25 46.40 53.09 20.84
CA GLY A 25 46.39 53.88 22.08
C GLY A 25 45.83 53.12 23.25
N GLN A 26 46.73 52.42 24.02
CA GLN A 26 46.49 51.98 25.40
C GLN A 26 46.31 53.20 26.32
N GLN A 27 45.43 53.13 27.31
CA GLN A 27 45.86 53.31 28.72
C GLN A 27 44.71 53.11 29.69
N ALA A 28 45.09 52.56 30.74
CA ALA A 28 44.53 52.20 32.01
C ALA A 28 43.93 53.32 32.85
N GLY A 29 43.05 52.94 33.77
CA GLY A 29 42.98 53.71 35.03
C GLY A 29 41.65 53.75 35.73
N THR A 30 41.61 53.02 36.82
CA THR A 30 41.05 53.33 38.14
C THR A 30 39.54 53.20 38.42
N ALA A 31 39.38 52.46 39.49
CA ALA A 31 38.18 52.12 40.25
C ALA A 31 37.42 53.33 40.86
N ALA A 32 36.11 53.14 40.98
CA ALA A 32 35.34 53.73 42.09
C ALA A 32 34.12 52.87 42.40
N VAL A 33 34.01 52.54 43.66
CA VAL A 33 32.95 51.82 44.38
C VAL A 33 31.74 52.75 44.59
N ALA A 34 30.50 52.28 44.30
CA ALA A 34 29.30 52.69 45.03
C ALA A 34 28.13 51.71 44.86
N ALA A 35 27.88 51.05 45.93
CA ALA A 35 26.62 50.64 46.62
C ALA A 35 25.33 50.35 45.86
N LEU A 36 24.89 49.13 46.09
CA LEU A 36 23.55 48.55 46.31
C LEU A 36 22.27 49.36 45.90
N LEU A 37 21.50 48.70 45.01
CA LEU A 37 20.07 48.57 45.15
C LEU A 37 19.65 47.19 44.62
N LEU A 38 19.19 46.29 45.53
CA LEU A 38 18.56 45.03 45.22
C LEU A 38 17.22 45.29 44.51
N ALA A 39 17.11 44.94 43.25
CA ALA A 39 15.83 44.60 42.61
C ALA A 39 15.86 43.10 42.34
N ALA A 40 15.04 42.32 43.04
CA ALA A 40 14.83 40.91 42.79
C ALA A 40 14.20 40.73 41.44
N ILE A 41 14.98 40.23 40.47
CA ILE A 41 14.48 39.65 39.23
C ILE A 41 14.24 38.16 39.55
N PRO A 42 13.03 37.62 39.27
CA PRO A 42 12.88 36.19 39.41
C PRO A 42 13.76 35.52 38.35
N THR A 43 14.76 34.80 38.81
CA THR A 43 15.51 33.84 38.00
C THR A 43 14.51 32.81 37.56
N GLY A 44 14.02 32.93 36.31
CA GLY A 44 13.43 31.81 35.59
C GLY A 44 14.46 30.68 35.64
N ALA A 45 14.14 29.60 36.31
CA ALA A 45 14.89 28.36 36.20
C ALA A 45 14.94 28.05 34.68
N ALA A 46 16.16 28.07 34.14
CA ALA A 46 16.41 27.38 32.89
C ALA A 46 16.03 25.93 33.17
N VAL A 47 14.92 25.47 32.62
CA VAL A 47 14.63 24.06 32.54
C VAL A 47 15.76 23.51 31.69
N SER A 48 16.74 22.82 32.33
CA SER A 48 17.63 21.95 31.62
C SER A 48 16.74 20.96 30.89
N ALA A 49 16.71 21.01 29.56
CA ALA A 49 16.16 19.94 28.77
C ALA A 49 16.85 18.68 29.27
N ASP A 50 16.08 17.78 29.85
CA ASP A 50 16.56 16.48 30.29
C ASP A 50 17.10 15.80 29.03
N ALA A 51 18.40 15.57 28.94
CA ALA A 51 19.05 14.92 27.82
C ALA A 51 18.41 13.53 27.72
N GLY A 52 17.65 13.28 26.64
CA GLY A 52 16.86 12.06 26.49
C GLY A 52 17.73 10.82 26.72
N THR A 53 17.17 9.83 27.39
CA THR A 53 17.87 8.60 27.74
C THR A 53 18.26 7.81 26.51
N PRO A 54 19.55 7.40 26.32
CA PRO A 54 19.94 6.55 25.20
C PRO A 54 19.19 5.22 25.21
N LYS A 55 18.75 4.76 24.03
CA LYS A 55 18.03 3.49 23.87
C LYS A 55 18.70 2.62 22.82
N THR A 56 18.79 1.31 23.12
CA THR A 56 19.34 0.30 22.20
C THR A 56 18.28 -0.70 21.84
N ALA A 57 18.16 -1.01 20.54
CA ALA A 57 17.38 -2.11 20.03
C ALA A 57 18.27 -3.15 19.36
N THR A 58 17.83 -4.42 19.39
CA THR A 58 18.53 -5.55 18.75
C THR A 58 17.71 -6.04 17.56
N GLY A 59 18.37 -6.18 16.42
CA GLY A 59 17.77 -6.65 15.17
C GLY A 59 17.75 -8.18 15.04
N PRO A 60 17.18 -8.66 13.91
CA PRO A 60 16.93 -10.10 13.70
C PRO A 60 18.19 -10.99 13.68
N GLN A 61 19.35 -10.43 13.36
CA GLN A 61 20.62 -11.16 13.33
C GLN A 61 21.54 -10.85 14.54
N GLY A 62 20.99 -10.19 15.56
CA GLY A 62 21.74 -9.82 16.75
C GLY A 62 22.50 -8.49 16.65
N GLN A 63 22.41 -7.80 15.51
CA GLN A 63 22.96 -6.45 15.36
C GLN A 63 22.21 -5.47 16.27
N LYS A 64 22.91 -4.44 16.73
CA LYS A 64 22.35 -3.46 17.67
C LYS A 64 22.41 -2.04 17.09
N LEU A 65 21.36 -1.29 17.34
CA LEU A 65 21.25 0.13 17.04
C LEU A 65 21.02 0.90 18.33
N THR A 66 21.87 1.87 18.62
CA THR A 66 21.75 2.74 19.80
C THR A 66 21.56 4.18 19.36
N VAL A 67 20.55 4.83 19.92
CA VAL A 67 20.21 6.24 19.68
C VAL A 67 20.43 7.02 20.97
N SER A 68 21.11 8.16 20.89
CA SER A 68 21.52 8.95 22.06
C SER A 68 20.36 9.61 22.82
N ALA A 69 19.28 9.95 22.12
CA ALA A 69 18.04 10.52 22.67
C ALA A 69 16.84 10.00 21.90
N THR A 70 15.81 9.55 22.61
CA THR A 70 14.62 8.93 22.00
C THR A 70 13.31 9.55 22.48
N THR A 71 13.35 10.46 23.43
CA THR A 71 12.15 11.09 24.03
C THR A 71 12.34 12.58 24.23
N GLY A 72 11.26 13.35 24.14
CA GLY A 72 11.30 14.79 24.33
C GLY A 72 12.05 15.54 23.23
N LEU A 73 12.20 14.93 22.05
CA LEU A 73 12.90 15.48 20.90
C LEU A 73 12.24 16.77 20.40
N ASP A 74 13.03 17.73 19.91
CA ASP A 74 12.48 18.97 19.36
C ASP A 74 11.73 18.70 18.03
N PRO A 75 10.43 18.98 17.95
CA PRO A 75 9.69 18.79 16.70
C PRO A 75 10.22 19.64 15.54
N ALA A 76 10.86 20.76 15.81
CA ALA A 76 11.44 21.63 14.79
C ALA A 76 12.75 21.11 14.23
N GLY A 77 13.38 20.18 14.92
CA GLY A 77 14.57 19.47 14.51
C GLY A 77 15.71 19.52 15.51
N GLU A 78 16.34 18.39 15.74
CA GLU A 78 17.56 18.29 16.54
C GLU A 78 18.51 17.19 15.99
N LYS A 79 19.73 17.20 16.51
CA LYS A 79 20.76 16.22 16.13
C LYS A 79 20.81 15.10 17.15
N VAL A 80 20.73 13.87 16.64
CA VAL A 80 20.90 12.66 17.44
C VAL A 80 22.10 11.86 16.95
N ARG A 81 22.87 11.33 17.88
CA ARG A 81 23.95 10.39 17.57
C ARG A 81 23.39 8.99 17.51
N VAL A 82 23.72 8.27 16.44
CA VAL A 82 23.26 6.91 16.18
C VAL A 82 24.48 6.02 15.97
N THR A 83 24.56 4.96 16.77
CA THR A 83 25.67 3.99 16.67
C THR A 83 25.12 2.59 16.41
N GLY A 84 25.83 1.84 15.58
CA GLY A 84 25.51 0.46 15.25
C GLY A 84 26.65 -0.49 15.51
N GLU A 85 26.34 -1.74 15.86
CA GLU A 85 27.31 -2.83 15.98
C GLU A 85 26.74 -4.16 15.50
N GLY A 86 27.59 -5.03 14.95
CA GLY A 86 27.21 -6.38 14.54
C GLY A 86 26.45 -6.46 13.20
N TYR A 87 26.49 -5.41 12.36
CA TYR A 87 25.84 -5.41 11.05
C TYR A 87 26.60 -6.28 10.04
N GLY A 88 25.83 -6.92 9.15
CA GLY A 88 26.40 -7.71 8.05
C GLY A 88 27.11 -6.85 7.02
N LEU A 89 28.31 -7.28 6.57
CA LEU A 89 29.13 -6.53 5.63
C LEU A 89 28.89 -6.92 4.15
N LYS A 90 27.78 -7.58 3.83
CA LYS A 90 27.48 -8.02 2.47
C LYS A 90 26.73 -6.97 1.65
N ALA A 91 25.95 -6.12 2.30
CA ALA A 91 25.16 -5.07 1.70
C ALA A 91 25.28 -3.81 2.54
N GLY A 92 25.04 -2.65 1.92
CA GLY A 92 24.93 -1.39 2.64
C GLY A 92 23.58 -1.24 3.34
N ILE A 93 23.52 -0.24 4.23
CA ILE A 93 22.29 0.12 4.94
C ILE A 93 22.08 1.63 4.89
N TYR A 94 20.81 2.04 4.97
CA TYR A 94 20.45 3.40 5.32
C TYR A 94 20.12 3.51 6.81
N VAL A 95 20.50 4.63 7.41
CA VAL A 95 20.15 5.03 8.77
C VAL A 95 19.32 6.31 8.66
N ALA A 96 18.06 6.31 9.09
CA ALA A 96 17.15 7.44 8.96
C ALA A 96 16.00 7.39 9.97
N LEU A 97 15.32 8.53 10.18
CA LEU A 97 14.01 8.57 10.83
C LEU A 97 12.94 8.17 9.84
N CYS A 98 12.15 7.14 10.15
CA CYS A 98 11.11 6.64 9.27
C CYS A 98 9.80 6.40 10.02
N LYS A 99 8.70 6.36 9.27
CA LYS A 99 7.46 5.75 9.75
C LYS A 99 7.75 4.28 10.10
N ASP A 100 7.36 3.89 11.30
CA ASP A 100 7.44 2.50 11.73
C ASP A 100 6.21 1.73 11.24
N ASN A 101 6.39 0.95 10.20
CA ASN A 101 5.31 0.12 9.64
C ASN A 101 5.14 -1.22 10.37
N GLY A 102 5.91 -1.47 11.44
CA GLY A 102 5.88 -2.70 12.25
C GLY A 102 6.34 -3.97 11.52
N GLY A 103 6.66 -5.02 12.27
CA GLY A 103 6.96 -6.37 11.76
C GLY A 103 8.03 -6.41 10.67
N ASN A 104 7.81 -7.27 9.65
CA ASN A 104 8.70 -7.44 8.49
C ASN A 104 8.44 -6.45 7.35
N ARG A 105 7.72 -5.35 7.60
CA ARG A 105 7.46 -4.32 6.59
C ARG A 105 8.63 -3.34 6.51
N ALA A 106 8.94 -2.86 5.30
CA ALA A 106 9.95 -1.83 5.14
C ALA A 106 9.52 -0.54 5.85
N PRO A 107 10.38 0.05 6.70
CA PRO A 107 10.12 1.36 7.28
C PRO A 107 10.13 2.42 6.17
N SER A 108 9.02 3.14 6.01
CA SER A 108 8.81 4.14 4.92
C SER A 108 7.49 4.89 5.15
N PRO A 109 7.38 6.22 4.80
CA PRO A 109 8.44 7.07 4.30
C PRO A 109 9.51 7.38 5.34
N CYS A 110 10.67 7.83 4.88
CA CYS A 110 11.80 8.20 5.73
C CYS A 110 12.23 9.64 5.47
N LEU A 111 12.64 10.34 6.51
CA LEU A 111 13.22 11.67 6.41
C LEU A 111 14.55 11.61 5.66
N GLY A 112 14.74 12.44 4.65
CA GLY A 112 15.92 12.46 3.78
C GLY A 112 15.97 11.36 2.73
N GLY A 113 15.00 10.46 2.69
CA GLY A 113 14.90 9.39 1.69
C GLY A 113 16.16 8.53 1.56
N ALA A 114 16.44 8.04 0.35
CA ALA A 114 17.73 7.48 -0.04
C ALA A 114 18.59 8.61 -0.60
N ASP A 115 19.37 9.27 0.25
CA ASP A 115 20.22 10.37 -0.21
C ASP A 115 21.35 9.88 -1.11
N MET A 116 21.14 10.00 -2.42
CA MET A 116 22.12 9.71 -3.45
C MET A 116 23.08 10.88 -3.68
N SER A 117 22.90 12.03 -3.01
CA SER A 117 23.76 13.20 -3.14
C SER A 117 24.90 13.24 -2.10
N GLY A 118 24.78 12.43 -1.02
CA GLY A 118 25.70 12.43 0.12
C GLY A 118 25.65 13.72 0.95
N GLY A 119 24.71 14.62 0.66
CA GLY A 119 24.59 15.94 1.29
C GLY A 119 23.52 16.03 2.37
N SER A 120 22.65 15.07 2.47
CA SER A 120 21.60 15.03 3.49
C SER A 120 22.21 14.80 4.86
N LYS A 121 21.69 15.54 5.83
CA LYS A 121 22.03 15.32 7.26
C LYS A 121 20.94 14.54 7.97
N THR A 122 19.84 14.26 7.28
CA THR A 122 18.64 13.62 7.82
C THR A 122 18.63 12.10 7.58
N SER A 123 19.51 11.61 6.70
CA SER A 123 19.77 10.17 6.50
C SER A 123 21.26 9.94 6.25
N GLN A 124 21.72 8.70 6.46
CA GLN A 124 23.11 8.33 6.24
C GLN A 124 23.19 6.96 5.59
N TRP A 125 23.94 6.87 4.49
CA TRP A 125 24.24 5.62 3.82
C TRP A 125 25.55 5.03 4.37
N ILE A 126 25.50 3.77 4.84
CA ILE A 126 26.64 3.02 5.37
C ILE A 126 26.87 1.81 4.47
N VAL A 127 28.07 1.64 3.98
CA VAL A 127 28.43 0.62 2.98
C VAL A 127 29.55 -0.30 3.47
N PRO A 128 29.71 -1.49 2.89
CA PRO A 128 30.87 -2.33 3.14
C PRO A 128 32.20 -1.60 2.83
N PRO A 129 33.28 -1.88 3.57
CA PRO A 129 34.59 -1.31 3.26
C PRO A 129 35.05 -1.67 1.83
N GLY A 130 35.52 -0.68 1.09
CA GLY A 130 35.93 -0.84 -0.33
C GLY A 130 34.80 -0.69 -1.33
N ASP A 131 33.62 -0.30 -0.91
CA ASP A 131 32.50 0.02 -1.81
C ASP A 131 32.85 1.23 -2.68
N PRO A 132 32.46 1.25 -3.99
CA PRO A 132 32.77 2.35 -4.91
C PRO A 132 32.27 3.74 -4.45
N TYR A 133 31.29 3.79 -3.55
CA TYR A 133 30.69 5.04 -3.04
C TYR A 133 31.25 5.46 -1.67
N GLU A 134 32.20 4.68 -1.14
CA GLU A 134 32.87 5.01 0.14
C GLU A 134 33.62 6.34 0.03
N GLY A 135 33.37 7.23 0.97
CA GLY A 135 34.03 8.54 1.09
C GLY A 135 33.33 9.67 0.34
N ASP A 136 32.69 9.39 -0.79
CA ASP A 136 32.00 10.42 -1.60
C ASP A 136 30.52 10.56 -1.18
N LEU A 137 29.78 9.45 -1.20
CA LEU A 137 28.34 9.44 -0.93
C LEU A 137 27.97 8.64 0.32
N ALA A 138 28.82 7.70 0.72
CA ALA A 138 28.53 6.75 1.81
C ALA A 138 29.72 6.66 2.80
N ARG A 139 29.43 6.22 4.01
CA ARG A 139 30.45 5.89 5.00
C ARG A 139 30.66 4.39 5.06
N ALA A 140 31.90 3.95 5.20
CA ALA A 140 32.17 2.53 5.41
C ALA A 140 31.80 2.07 6.80
N PHE A 141 31.35 0.82 6.91
CA PHE A 141 31.30 0.13 8.20
C PHE A 141 32.70 0.04 8.81
N GLY A 142 32.78 0.24 10.10
CA GLY A 142 33.95 -0.09 10.89
C GLY A 142 34.08 -1.58 11.18
N PRO A 143 35.19 -2.00 11.84
CA PRO A 143 35.44 -3.39 12.20
C PRO A 143 34.26 -4.00 12.97
N GLY A 144 33.85 -5.22 12.59
CA GLY A 144 32.71 -5.90 13.23
C GLY A 144 31.34 -5.35 12.86
N GLY A 145 31.23 -4.62 11.73
CA GLY A 145 29.96 -4.04 11.29
C GLY A 145 29.47 -2.91 12.18
N THR A 146 30.42 -2.04 12.62
CA THR A 146 30.11 -0.88 13.45
C THR A 146 29.95 0.37 12.61
N PHE A 147 29.18 1.34 13.12
CA PHE A 147 29.13 2.72 12.59
C PHE A 147 28.80 3.70 13.71
N ASP A 148 29.12 4.97 13.48
CA ASP A 148 28.87 6.08 14.38
C ASP A 148 28.58 7.32 13.54
N VAL A 149 27.32 7.79 13.57
CA VAL A 149 26.83 8.88 12.74
C VAL A 149 25.98 9.84 13.57
N GLU A 150 25.93 11.10 13.12
CA GLU A 150 25.02 12.12 13.62
C GLU A 150 23.96 12.41 12.55
N ILE A 151 22.70 12.37 12.91
CA ILE A 151 21.57 12.60 12.01
C ILE A 151 20.72 13.74 12.56
N GLU A 152 20.31 14.67 11.69
CA GLU A 152 19.34 15.71 12.01
C GLU A 152 17.93 15.13 11.80
N ILE A 153 17.10 15.11 12.85
CA ILE A 153 15.73 14.60 12.79
C ILE A 153 14.75 15.71 13.11
N ALA A 154 13.60 15.70 12.46
CA ALA A 154 12.46 16.59 12.73
C ALA A 154 11.17 15.78 12.72
N ALA A 155 10.14 16.28 13.40
CA ALA A 155 8.85 15.58 13.46
C ALA A 155 8.15 15.51 12.11
N LYS A 156 8.50 16.38 11.16
CA LYS A 156 7.81 16.46 9.86
C LYS A 156 8.79 16.78 8.73
N GLY A 157 8.63 16.09 7.60
CA GLY A 157 9.41 16.29 6.36
C GLY A 157 9.32 15.09 5.44
N ASP A 158 9.55 15.27 4.15
CA ASP A 158 9.63 14.22 3.12
C ASP A 158 8.46 13.21 3.15
N GLY A 159 7.25 13.70 3.37
CA GLY A 159 6.05 12.87 3.48
C GLY A 159 5.90 12.13 4.81
N LEU A 160 6.81 12.33 5.76
CA LEU A 160 6.74 11.83 7.12
C LEU A 160 6.11 12.89 8.04
N ASP A 161 5.18 12.48 8.88
CA ASP A 161 4.60 13.30 9.96
C ASP A 161 4.48 12.45 11.22
N CYS A 162 5.43 12.60 12.12
CA CYS A 162 5.49 11.83 13.37
C CYS A 162 4.43 12.25 14.39
N ALA A 163 3.68 13.34 14.14
CA ALA A 163 2.49 13.65 14.93
C ALA A 163 1.29 12.77 14.54
N GLU A 164 1.29 12.23 13.31
CA GLU A 164 0.22 11.39 12.78
C GLU A 164 0.55 9.88 12.77
N VAL A 165 1.84 9.53 12.81
CA VAL A 165 2.28 8.13 12.70
C VAL A 165 3.37 7.82 13.73
N ALA A 166 3.49 6.55 14.12
CA ALA A 166 4.63 6.08 14.89
C ALA A 166 5.92 6.21 14.09
N CYS A 167 6.94 6.83 14.69
CA CYS A 167 8.24 7.00 14.09
C CYS A 167 9.32 6.24 14.86
N SER A 168 10.27 5.71 14.10
CA SER A 168 11.47 5.07 14.68
C SER A 168 12.71 5.54 13.92
N LEU A 169 13.82 5.70 14.62
CA LEU A 169 15.13 5.67 13.99
C LEU A 169 15.43 4.23 13.60
N VAL A 170 15.72 4.04 12.32
CA VAL A 170 15.83 2.70 11.74
C VAL A 170 17.14 2.51 11.00
N THR A 171 17.59 1.25 10.94
CA THR A 171 18.45 0.77 9.88
C THR A 171 17.64 -0.08 8.91
N ARG A 172 17.94 -0.03 7.63
CA ARG A 172 17.36 -0.90 6.61
C ARG A 172 18.40 -1.15 5.52
N ALA A 173 18.31 -2.31 4.84
CA ALA A 173 19.16 -2.59 3.69
C ALA A 173 19.02 -1.48 2.63
N ASP A 174 20.12 -1.16 1.95
CA ASP A 174 20.15 -0.13 0.92
C ASP A 174 19.37 -0.54 -0.35
N HIS A 175 19.28 0.37 -1.33
CA HIS A 175 18.52 0.15 -2.57
C HIS A 175 18.96 -1.08 -3.37
N ARG A 176 20.18 -1.58 -3.16
CA ARG A 176 20.73 -2.79 -3.82
C ARG A 176 20.19 -4.08 -3.20
N ALA A 177 19.66 -4.01 -1.99
CA ALA A 177 19.05 -5.12 -1.27
C ALA A 177 17.74 -4.71 -0.57
N GLY A 178 16.97 -3.83 -1.19
CA GLY A 178 15.79 -3.17 -0.60
C GLY A 178 14.71 -4.11 -0.06
N GLY A 179 14.66 -5.35 -0.52
CA GLY A 179 13.78 -6.42 0.01
C GLY A 179 14.32 -7.13 1.25
N ASP A 180 15.60 -6.98 1.59
CA ASP A 180 16.21 -7.63 2.74
C ASP A 180 15.81 -6.93 4.04
N ARG A 181 15.10 -7.65 4.93
CA ARG A 181 14.70 -7.17 6.26
C ARG A 181 15.63 -7.62 7.38
N THR A 182 16.68 -8.38 7.05
CA THR A 182 17.60 -8.94 8.07
C THR A 182 18.45 -7.87 8.75
N GLN A 183 18.65 -6.71 8.11
CA GLN A 183 19.39 -5.57 8.64
C GLN A 183 18.49 -4.51 9.29
N ASP A 184 17.19 -4.73 9.35
CA ASP A 184 16.25 -3.79 9.95
C ASP A 184 16.36 -3.81 11.48
N VAL A 185 16.69 -2.67 12.07
CA VAL A 185 16.59 -2.44 13.51
C VAL A 185 15.82 -1.14 13.72
N ARG A 186 14.96 -1.10 14.72
CA ARG A 186 14.05 0.01 14.98
C ARG A 186 14.17 0.46 16.42
N VAL A 187 14.41 1.74 16.60
CA VAL A 187 14.40 2.40 17.93
C VAL A 187 13.29 3.43 17.89
N PRO A 188 12.14 3.17 18.54
CA PRO A 188 11.05 4.14 18.62
C PRO A 188 11.51 5.46 19.22
N VAL A 189 11.03 6.56 18.62
CA VAL A 189 11.30 7.92 19.11
C VAL A 189 10.01 8.67 19.37
N ALA A 190 10.07 9.64 20.28
CA ALA A 190 8.95 10.52 20.61
C ALA A 190 9.43 11.97 20.68
N PHE A 191 8.75 12.84 19.97
CA PHE A 191 8.97 14.28 20.04
C PHE A 191 8.31 14.89 21.28
N ALA A 192 8.66 16.10 21.63
CA ALA A 192 8.12 16.76 22.81
C ALA A 192 6.58 16.72 22.82
N GLY A 193 6.01 16.19 23.89
CA GLY A 193 4.56 15.97 24.03
C GLY A 193 4.05 14.60 23.57
N GLN A 194 4.95 13.69 23.17
CA GLN A 194 4.63 12.32 22.75
C GLN A 194 5.25 11.29 23.71
N GLU A 195 4.61 10.10 23.81
CA GLU A 195 5.19 8.94 24.49
C GLU A 195 5.91 8.03 23.48
N PRO A 196 7.08 7.43 23.84
CA PRO A 196 7.84 6.56 22.96
C PRO A 196 7.07 5.29 22.61
N GLY A 197 6.93 5.01 21.31
CA GLY A 197 6.27 3.81 20.80
C GLY A 197 4.74 3.92 20.66
N GLU A 198 4.16 5.00 21.14
CA GLU A 198 2.81 5.37 20.75
C GLU A 198 2.87 6.05 19.36
N PRO A 199 1.88 5.79 18.45
CA PRO A 199 1.67 6.67 17.32
C PRO A 199 1.53 8.09 17.87
N GLY A 200 2.28 9.04 17.35
CA GLY A 200 2.30 10.40 17.86
C GLY A 200 0.90 11.01 17.86
N GLY A 201 0.51 11.47 19.04
CA GLY A 201 -0.78 12.07 19.28
C GLY A 201 -1.90 11.05 19.54
N GLU A 202 -2.96 11.50 20.20
CA GLU A 202 -4.25 10.78 20.25
C GLU A 202 -4.58 10.37 18.82
N GLY A 203 -4.62 9.04 18.55
CA GLY A 203 -4.80 8.51 17.20
C GLY A 203 -5.83 9.33 16.46
N VAL A 204 -5.48 9.76 15.24
CA VAL A 204 -6.36 10.62 14.44
C VAL A 204 -7.77 10.06 14.57
N ASP A 205 -8.69 10.85 15.10
CA ASP A 205 -10.10 10.49 15.17
C ASP A 205 -10.60 10.40 13.73
N VAL A 206 -10.32 9.26 13.08
CA VAL A 206 -10.91 8.97 11.79
C VAL A 206 -12.38 8.66 12.01
N PRO A 207 -13.27 9.11 11.13
CA PRO A 207 -14.66 8.74 11.21
C PRO A 207 -14.83 7.23 11.38
N ALA A 208 -15.74 6.84 12.28
CA ALA A 208 -16.01 5.42 12.55
C ALA A 208 -16.39 4.70 11.25
N GLY A 209 -15.86 3.49 11.05
CA GLY A 209 -16.11 2.71 9.83
C GLY A 209 -15.35 3.18 8.59
N THR A 210 -14.37 4.09 8.72
CA THR A 210 -13.54 4.53 7.60
C THR A 210 -12.75 3.35 7.04
N VAL A 211 -12.86 3.15 5.72
CA VAL A 211 -12.11 2.15 4.97
C VAL A 211 -10.76 2.73 4.56
N SER A 212 -9.71 1.97 4.76
CA SER A 212 -8.36 2.26 4.27
C SER A 212 -7.67 0.97 3.83
N TYR A 213 -6.53 1.11 3.16
CA TYR A 213 -5.67 0.00 2.78
C TYR A 213 -4.29 0.20 3.39
N THR A 214 -3.62 -0.89 3.74
CA THR A 214 -2.25 -0.85 4.24
C THR A 214 -1.40 -1.87 3.51
N ALA A 215 -0.17 -1.49 3.16
CA ALA A 215 0.82 -2.40 2.60
C ALA A 215 1.29 -3.37 3.70
N VAL A 216 1.16 -4.67 3.45
CA VAL A 216 1.53 -5.71 4.41
C VAL A 216 2.73 -6.54 3.96
N ALA A 217 3.01 -6.59 2.66
CA ALA A 217 4.16 -7.28 2.10
C ALA A 217 4.52 -6.74 0.71
N ASP A 218 5.78 -6.83 0.34
CA ASP A 218 6.29 -6.67 -1.01
C ASP A 218 6.84 -8.02 -1.50
N PHE A 219 6.37 -8.48 -2.67
CA PHE A 219 6.85 -9.69 -3.33
C PHE A 219 7.86 -9.31 -4.41
N THR A 220 9.09 -9.78 -4.29
CA THR A 220 10.23 -9.38 -5.15
C THR A 220 10.80 -10.55 -5.94
N SER A 221 10.08 -11.67 -6.06
CA SER A 221 10.58 -12.92 -6.65
C SER A 221 10.41 -13.02 -8.16
N THR A 222 9.89 -11.99 -8.84
CA THR A 222 9.45 -12.09 -10.25
C THR A 222 10.28 -11.27 -11.24
N GLY A 223 11.37 -10.62 -10.83
CA GLY A 223 12.02 -9.62 -11.67
C GLY A 223 11.10 -8.41 -11.89
N LYS A 224 10.95 -7.96 -13.16
CA LYS A 224 10.09 -6.83 -13.51
C LYS A 224 8.65 -7.30 -13.80
N PRO A 225 7.69 -7.15 -12.86
CA PRO A 225 6.30 -7.54 -13.09
C PRO A 225 5.61 -6.57 -14.05
N LEU A 226 5.06 -7.11 -15.14
CA LEU A 226 4.41 -6.34 -16.21
C LEU A 226 2.88 -6.35 -16.13
N ASP A 227 2.33 -7.48 -15.66
CA ASP A 227 0.90 -7.68 -15.51
C ASP A 227 0.61 -8.76 -14.48
N LEU A 228 -0.59 -8.79 -13.91
CA LEU A 228 -0.96 -9.81 -12.94
C LEU A 228 -2.45 -10.12 -12.96
N LEU A 229 -2.78 -11.35 -12.51
CA LEU A 229 -4.14 -11.84 -12.38
C LEU A 229 -4.26 -12.75 -11.16
N LEU A 230 -5.17 -12.44 -10.26
CA LEU A 230 -5.59 -13.36 -9.21
C LEU A 230 -6.62 -14.34 -9.78
N HIS A 231 -6.23 -15.61 -9.91
CA HIS A 231 -7.06 -16.61 -10.59
C HIS A 231 -8.33 -16.94 -9.78
N PRO A 232 -9.53 -16.84 -10.35
CA PRO A 232 -10.77 -16.99 -9.61
C PRO A 232 -10.98 -18.38 -9.00
N ASP A 233 -10.54 -19.44 -9.68
CA ASP A 233 -10.74 -20.82 -9.23
C ASP A 233 -9.59 -21.29 -8.33
N SER A 234 -8.34 -21.26 -8.83
CA SER A 234 -7.17 -21.76 -8.12
C SER A 234 -6.67 -20.83 -7.00
N LYS A 235 -7.14 -19.58 -6.95
CA LYS A 235 -6.70 -18.54 -6.00
C LYS A 235 -5.21 -18.20 -6.06
N LYS A 236 -4.51 -18.62 -7.11
CA LYS A 236 -3.09 -18.32 -7.33
C LYS A 236 -2.94 -16.96 -8.00
N LEU A 237 -1.82 -16.30 -7.71
CA LEU A 237 -1.46 -15.04 -8.35
C LEU A 237 -0.54 -15.30 -9.53
N TYR A 238 -1.05 -15.12 -10.75
CA TYR A 238 -0.29 -15.20 -11.99
C TYR A 238 0.35 -13.86 -12.30
N VAL A 239 1.62 -13.85 -12.66
CA VAL A 239 2.40 -12.63 -12.91
C VAL A 239 3.19 -12.78 -14.19
N GLY A 240 2.92 -11.92 -15.14
CA GLY A 240 3.75 -11.77 -16.34
C GLY A 240 4.98 -10.93 -16.03
N ALA A 241 6.18 -11.39 -16.35
CA ALA A 241 7.41 -10.72 -15.96
C ALA A 241 8.48 -10.66 -17.06
N ASP A 242 9.32 -9.61 -16.97
CA ASP A 242 10.53 -9.39 -17.75
C ASP A 242 11.74 -9.22 -16.80
N ASN A 243 12.93 -9.09 -17.35
CA ASN A 243 14.13 -8.82 -16.57
C ASN A 243 14.10 -7.37 -16.02
N LEU A 244 14.61 -7.18 -14.83
CA LEU A 244 15.01 -5.86 -14.37
C LEU A 244 16.19 -5.34 -15.20
N PRO A 245 16.34 -4.02 -15.40
CA PRO A 245 17.39 -3.45 -16.24
C PRO A 245 18.82 -3.76 -15.77
N ASP A 246 19.03 -3.94 -14.49
CA ASP A 246 20.31 -4.17 -13.82
C ASP A 246 20.64 -5.64 -13.54
N THR A 247 19.73 -6.55 -13.91
CA THR A 247 19.92 -8.01 -13.74
C THR A 247 20.26 -8.71 -15.06
N ALA A 248 21.09 -8.09 -15.91
CA ALA A 248 21.39 -8.57 -17.27
C ALA A 248 21.95 -10.00 -17.33
N ASP A 249 22.60 -10.47 -16.27
CA ASP A 249 23.19 -11.82 -16.17
C ASP A 249 22.20 -12.86 -15.61
N VAL A 250 21.01 -12.46 -15.20
CA VAL A 250 19.97 -13.31 -14.65
C VAL A 250 18.77 -13.29 -15.58
N ASP A 251 18.26 -14.45 -15.93
CA ASP A 251 17.03 -14.53 -16.72
C ASP A 251 15.83 -14.67 -15.79
N GLU A 252 15.06 -13.57 -15.66
CA GLU A 252 13.87 -13.47 -14.83
C GLU A 252 12.56 -13.52 -15.63
N ARG A 253 12.65 -13.60 -16.96
CA ARG A 253 11.48 -13.55 -17.85
C ARG A 253 10.61 -14.77 -17.74
N GLY A 254 9.31 -14.58 -17.81
CA GLY A 254 8.32 -15.66 -17.86
C GLY A 254 6.99 -15.32 -17.24
N LEU A 255 6.16 -16.34 -17.15
CA LEU A 255 4.94 -16.33 -16.36
C LEU A 255 5.25 -16.99 -15.01
N TYR A 256 5.06 -16.26 -13.94
CA TYR A 256 5.20 -16.77 -12.57
C TYR A 256 3.84 -17.14 -12.01
N VAL A 257 3.82 -18.14 -11.15
CA VAL A 257 2.67 -18.51 -10.33
C VAL A 257 3.09 -18.37 -8.88
N LEU A 258 2.48 -17.43 -8.19
CA LEU A 258 2.80 -17.11 -6.80
C LEU A 258 1.69 -17.54 -5.84
N ASN A 259 2.10 -17.90 -4.63
CA ASN A 259 1.19 -17.97 -3.50
C ASN A 259 0.80 -16.55 -3.08
N PRO A 260 -0.48 -16.16 -3.08
CA PRO A 260 -0.90 -14.79 -2.76
C PRO A 260 -0.77 -14.46 -1.25
N GLY A 261 -0.53 -15.47 -0.41
CA GLY A 261 -0.30 -15.29 1.02
C GLY A 261 1.06 -14.68 1.32
N ASP A 262 2.11 -15.29 0.78
CA ASP A 262 3.51 -14.98 1.11
C ASP A 262 4.37 -14.56 -0.09
N GLY A 263 3.81 -14.54 -1.31
CA GLY A 263 4.52 -14.16 -2.54
C GLY A 263 5.56 -15.17 -3.02
N LYS A 264 5.58 -16.37 -2.45
CA LYS A 264 6.52 -17.40 -2.86
C LYS A 264 6.15 -17.92 -4.25
N ALA A 265 7.14 -17.97 -5.15
CA ALA A 265 6.98 -18.57 -6.46
C ALA A 265 6.80 -20.10 -6.33
N GLU A 266 5.66 -20.61 -6.78
CA GLU A 266 5.36 -22.03 -6.86
C GLU A 266 5.88 -22.63 -8.15
N SER A 267 5.78 -21.88 -9.25
CA SER A 267 6.34 -22.24 -10.54
C SER A 267 6.69 -21.02 -11.38
N ARG A 268 7.52 -21.23 -12.40
CA ARG A 268 7.87 -20.25 -13.43
C ARG A 268 7.89 -20.93 -14.78
N ILE A 269 7.06 -20.46 -15.68
CA ILE A 269 6.99 -20.91 -17.07
C ILE A 269 7.78 -19.91 -17.91
N SER A 270 9.08 -20.16 -18.10
CA SER A 270 10.00 -19.25 -18.79
C SER A 270 10.12 -19.50 -20.29
N GLN A 271 9.69 -20.68 -20.76
CA GLN A 271 9.89 -21.08 -22.15
C GLN A 271 8.61 -20.90 -22.96
N ALA A 272 8.72 -20.09 -24.00
CA ALA A 272 7.67 -19.89 -24.99
C ALA A 272 7.86 -20.83 -26.19
N PRO A 273 6.79 -21.31 -26.85
CA PRO A 273 6.90 -22.03 -28.10
C PRO A 273 7.48 -21.13 -29.17
N GLY A 274 8.44 -21.62 -29.93
CA GLY A 274 9.04 -20.91 -31.04
C GLY A 274 8.43 -21.30 -32.39
N PRO A 275 8.63 -20.50 -33.46
CA PRO A 275 8.15 -20.82 -34.79
C PRO A 275 8.78 -22.09 -35.39
N THR A 276 9.93 -22.51 -34.87
CA THR A 276 10.65 -23.74 -35.25
C THR A 276 10.42 -24.87 -34.27
N GLY A 277 9.51 -24.75 -33.32
CA GLY A 277 9.30 -25.70 -32.24
C GLY A 277 10.32 -25.62 -31.11
N GLU A 278 11.31 -24.72 -31.20
CA GLU A 278 12.26 -24.47 -30.13
C GLU A 278 11.63 -23.59 -29.05
N LEU A 279 11.92 -23.97 -27.81
CA LEU A 279 11.51 -23.19 -26.65
C LEU A 279 12.51 -22.05 -26.40
N ARG A 280 11.99 -20.87 -26.16
CA ARG A 280 12.80 -19.68 -25.83
C ARG A 280 12.35 -19.10 -24.51
N THR A 281 13.29 -18.64 -23.73
CA THR A 281 12.98 -17.79 -22.61
C THR A 281 12.39 -16.47 -23.13
N SER A 282 11.24 -16.11 -22.64
CA SER A 282 10.54 -14.91 -23.07
C SER A 282 9.74 -14.30 -21.94
N ALA A 283 9.66 -12.95 -21.94
CA ALA A 283 8.76 -12.22 -21.08
C ALA A 283 7.30 -12.62 -21.35
N ALA A 284 6.48 -12.65 -20.32
CA ALA A 284 5.03 -12.64 -20.44
C ALA A 284 4.56 -11.18 -20.24
N ALA A 285 3.89 -10.61 -21.25
CA ALA A 285 3.63 -9.17 -21.25
C ALA A 285 2.26 -8.81 -20.65
N ARG A 286 1.18 -9.40 -21.18
CA ARG A 286 -0.18 -9.13 -20.70
C ARG A 286 -0.96 -10.43 -20.54
N ILE A 287 -1.76 -10.51 -19.48
CA ILE A 287 -2.61 -11.66 -19.17
C ILE A 287 -4.02 -11.33 -19.65
N ALA A 288 -4.51 -12.07 -20.64
CA ALA A 288 -5.84 -11.86 -21.22
C ALA A 288 -6.97 -12.28 -20.28
N GLY A 289 -6.75 -13.35 -19.53
CA GLY A 289 -7.76 -13.86 -18.60
C GLY A 289 -7.46 -15.28 -18.10
N PRO A 290 -8.27 -15.77 -17.15
CA PRO A 290 -8.13 -17.09 -16.58
C PRO A 290 -8.64 -18.17 -17.55
N LEU A 291 -8.09 -19.39 -17.39
CA LEU A 291 -8.63 -20.62 -17.93
C LEU A 291 -9.46 -21.32 -16.84
N PRO A 292 -10.52 -22.06 -17.20
CA PRO A 292 -11.28 -22.82 -16.22
C PRO A 292 -10.41 -23.77 -15.40
N GLY A 293 -10.55 -23.75 -14.09
CA GLY A 293 -9.84 -24.59 -13.13
C GLY A 293 -8.48 -24.05 -12.72
N ASP A 294 -7.55 -23.84 -13.65
CA ASP A 294 -6.24 -23.27 -13.38
C ASP A 294 -5.58 -22.78 -14.70
N GLY A 295 -4.61 -21.85 -14.59
CA GLY A 295 -3.88 -21.32 -15.73
C GLY A 295 -4.49 -20.06 -16.35
N VAL A 296 -3.72 -19.46 -17.24
CA VAL A 296 -4.04 -18.18 -17.89
C VAL A 296 -3.68 -18.17 -19.36
N VAL A 297 -4.32 -17.29 -20.11
CA VAL A 297 -3.93 -16.92 -21.48
C VAL A 297 -3.21 -15.59 -21.44
N TYR A 298 -2.08 -15.48 -22.11
CA TYR A 298 -1.24 -14.28 -22.10
C TYR A 298 -0.51 -14.09 -23.42
N ASN A 299 0.02 -12.90 -23.66
CA ASN A 299 0.84 -12.66 -24.83
C ASN A 299 2.33 -12.61 -24.49
N TYR A 300 3.14 -13.05 -25.43
CA TYR A 300 4.56 -12.74 -25.46
C TYR A 300 4.80 -11.43 -26.19
N PRO A 301 5.89 -10.69 -25.88
CA PRO A 301 6.31 -9.58 -26.69
C PRO A 301 6.36 -9.93 -28.17
N LEU A 302 6.01 -9.02 -29.02
CA LEU A 302 5.92 -9.16 -30.47
C LEU A 302 4.62 -9.85 -30.93
N ARG A 303 4.59 -11.18 -31.13
CA ARG A 303 3.50 -11.84 -31.87
C ARG A 303 3.05 -13.17 -31.25
N GLY A 304 3.50 -13.50 -30.08
CA GLY A 304 3.17 -14.77 -29.45
C GLY A 304 1.94 -14.70 -28.57
N VAL A 305 1.08 -15.71 -28.64
CA VAL A 305 0.00 -15.97 -27.68
C VAL A 305 0.28 -17.30 -27.01
N GLY A 306 0.25 -17.31 -25.69
CA GLY A 306 0.51 -18.49 -24.88
C GLY A 306 -0.57 -18.80 -23.88
N SER A 307 -0.58 -20.01 -23.37
CA SER A 307 -1.36 -20.42 -22.22
C SER A 307 -0.58 -21.42 -21.38
N ALA A 308 -0.66 -21.27 -20.07
CA ALA A 308 -0.03 -22.16 -19.11
C ALA A 308 -0.75 -22.11 -17.76
N GLY A 309 -0.70 -23.24 -17.04
CA GLY A 309 -1.12 -23.38 -15.65
C GLY A 309 0.06 -23.62 -14.72
N ALA A 310 -0.20 -23.70 -13.43
CA ALA A 310 0.84 -23.83 -12.40
C ALA A 310 1.67 -25.15 -12.50
N GLY A 311 1.10 -26.21 -13.10
CA GLY A 311 1.77 -27.49 -13.29
C GLY A 311 2.56 -27.61 -14.59
N ASP A 312 2.55 -26.58 -15.44
CA ASP A 312 3.19 -26.64 -16.75
C ASP A 312 4.67 -26.27 -16.67
N GLU A 313 5.53 -27.03 -17.30
CA GLU A 313 6.95 -26.71 -17.46
C GLU A 313 7.18 -25.71 -18.61
N LYS A 314 6.28 -25.70 -19.58
CA LYS A 314 6.34 -24.85 -20.77
C LYS A 314 4.94 -24.44 -21.21
N ALA A 315 4.84 -23.28 -21.82
CA ALA A 315 3.59 -22.81 -22.38
C ALA A 315 3.17 -23.57 -23.64
N SER A 316 1.88 -23.80 -23.80
CA SER A 316 1.24 -24.05 -25.09
C SER A 316 1.02 -22.72 -25.79
N GLY A 317 1.10 -22.65 -27.13
CA GLY A 317 0.83 -21.40 -27.82
C GLY A 317 1.18 -21.36 -29.28
N VAL A 318 0.96 -20.20 -29.87
CA VAL A 318 1.11 -19.93 -31.29
C VAL A 318 1.84 -18.62 -31.55
N TRP A 319 2.54 -18.54 -32.67
CA TRP A 319 3.14 -17.31 -33.17
C TRP A 319 2.34 -16.83 -34.38
N LEU A 320 1.77 -15.63 -34.26
CA LEU A 320 0.95 -15.05 -35.30
C LEU A 320 1.79 -14.43 -36.40
N THR A 321 1.23 -14.37 -37.59
CA THR A 321 1.75 -13.55 -38.69
C THR A 321 1.23 -12.11 -38.56
N GLY A 322 1.94 -11.15 -39.10
CA GLY A 322 1.51 -9.73 -39.08
C GLY A 322 2.32 -8.85 -38.11
N SER A 323 1.67 -7.80 -37.59
CA SER A 323 2.28 -6.84 -36.70
C SER A 323 2.44 -7.37 -35.27
N THR A 324 3.12 -6.61 -34.44
CA THR A 324 3.18 -6.82 -32.99
C THR A 324 1.79 -6.82 -32.38
N ILE A 325 1.55 -7.70 -31.41
CA ILE A 325 0.35 -7.70 -30.60
C ILE A 325 0.39 -6.44 -29.70
N THR A 326 -0.65 -5.66 -29.77
CA THR A 326 -0.82 -4.46 -28.94
C THR A 326 -1.68 -4.73 -27.72
N ASP A 327 -2.64 -5.65 -27.84
CA ASP A 327 -3.50 -6.07 -26.72
C ASP A 327 -4.16 -7.42 -26.98
N ILE A 328 -4.63 -8.08 -25.90
CA ILE A 328 -5.36 -9.35 -25.92
C ILE A 328 -6.48 -9.35 -24.89
N ALA A 329 -7.58 -10.07 -25.20
CA ALA A 329 -8.67 -10.31 -24.25
C ALA A 329 -9.29 -11.70 -24.48
N PRO A 330 -10.10 -12.23 -23.55
CA PRO A 330 -10.85 -13.45 -23.78
C PRO A 330 -11.70 -13.38 -25.05
N GLY A 331 -11.74 -14.47 -25.82
CA GLY A 331 -12.58 -14.57 -26.99
C GLY A 331 -14.06 -14.74 -26.66
N THR A 332 -14.90 -14.69 -27.69
CA THR A 332 -16.36 -14.83 -27.54
C THR A 332 -16.80 -16.29 -27.46
N ALA A 333 -15.93 -17.23 -27.84
CA ALA A 333 -16.18 -18.66 -27.78
C ALA A 333 -15.10 -19.37 -26.95
N PRO A 334 -15.41 -20.52 -26.32
CA PRO A 334 -14.41 -21.31 -25.64
C PRO A 334 -13.25 -21.66 -26.58
N GLY A 335 -12.02 -21.47 -26.11
CA GLY A 335 -10.81 -21.75 -26.89
C GLY A 335 -10.39 -20.65 -27.87
N THR A 336 -11.10 -19.54 -27.92
CA THR A 336 -10.71 -18.36 -28.71
C THR A 336 -10.12 -17.24 -27.85
N VAL A 337 -9.41 -16.33 -28.50
CA VAL A 337 -8.86 -15.13 -27.89
C VAL A 337 -8.95 -13.97 -28.88
N LEU A 338 -9.29 -12.80 -28.40
CA LEU A 338 -9.27 -11.55 -29.13
C LEU A 338 -7.85 -10.98 -29.12
N VAL A 339 -7.33 -10.64 -30.29
CA VAL A 339 -5.95 -10.15 -30.45
C VAL A 339 -5.97 -8.91 -31.32
N ALA A 340 -5.40 -7.82 -30.84
CA ALA A 340 -5.11 -6.65 -31.64
C ALA A 340 -3.66 -6.67 -32.16
N GLN A 341 -3.48 -6.48 -33.46
CA GLN A 341 -2.18 -6.35 -34.12
C GLN A 341 -2.16 -5.07 -34.96
N GLY A 342 -1.64 -3.99 -34.40
CA GLY A 342 -1.77 -2.66 -35.00
C GLY A 342 -3.24 -2.27 -35.16
N ALA A 343 -3.67 -1.97 -36.38
CA ALA A 343 -5.07 -1.62 -36.69
C ALA A 343 -5.97 -2.84 -36.98
N LYS A 344 -5.54 -4.06 -36.71
CA LYS A 344 -6.31 -5.26 -36.98
C LYS A 344 -6.71 -5.93 -35.67
N LEU A 345 -8.00 -6.07 -35.40
CA LEU A 345 -8.57 -6.95 -34.39
C LEU A 345 -8.93 -8.29 -35.04
N SER A 346 -8.52 -9.38 -34.42
CA SER A 346 -8.90 -10.73 -34.83
C SER A 346 -9.37 -11.55 -33.64
N GLU A 347 -10.36 -12.37 -33.83
CA GLU A 347 -10.63 -13.48 -32.94
C GLU A 347 -9.94 -14.71 -33.52
N ILE A 348 -9.07 -15.35 -32.75
CA ILE A 348 -8.28 -16.50 -33.20
C ILE A 348 -8.56 -17.71 -32.33
N GLU A 349 -8.44 -18.88 -32.94
CA GLU A 349 -8.34 -20.14 -32.19
C GLU A 349 -6.99 -20.19 -31.45
N ARG A 350 -7.01 -20.37 -30.16
CA ARG A 350 -5.79 -20.37 -29.32
C ARG A 350 -4.83 -21.51 -29.66
N ALA A 351 -5.35 -22.66 -30.07
CA ALA A 351 -4.55 -23.83 -30.38
C ALA A 351 -3.79 -23.72 -31.71
N THR A 352 -4.37 -23.03 -32.71
CA THR A 352 -3.86 -23.02 -34.10
C THR A 352 -3.38 -21.63 -34.53
N GLY A 353 -3.86 -20.56 -33.89
CA GLY A 353 -3.66 -19.17 -34.32
C GLY A 353 -4.50 -18.80 -35.55
N ALA A 354 -5.38 -19.69 -36.01
CA ALA A 354 -6.26 -19.41 -37.13
C ALA A 354 -7.30 -18.35 -36.76
N ALA A 355 -7.38 -17.28 -37.56
CA ALA A 355 -8.41 -16.26 -37.37
C ALA A 355 -9.78 -16.78 -37.79
N THR A 356 -10.74 -16.80 -36.89
CA THR A 356 -12.12 -17.13 -37.16
C THR A 356 -12.85 -15.94 -37.79
N ARG A 357 -12.48 -14.73 -37.37
CA ARG A 357 -12.97 -13.46 -37.94
C ARG A 357 -11.97 -12.34 -37.67
N SER A 358 -12.05 -11.30 -38.45
CA SER A 358 -11.17 -10.14 -38.34
C SER A 358 -11.90 -8.84 -38.70
N LEU A 359 -11.45 -7.75 -38.08
CA LEU A 359 -11.95 -6.40 -38.27
C LEU A 359 -10.76 -5.46 -38.46
N THR A 360 -10.84 -4.52 -39.39
CA THR A 360 -9.89 -3.42 -39.46
C THR A 360 -10.40 -2.28 -38.59
N LEU A 361 -9.60 -1.89 -37.63
CA LEU A 361 -9.87 -0.79 -36.71
C LEU A 361 -9.43 0.54 -37.34
N PRO A 362 -10.03 1.69 -36.96
CA PRO A 362 -9.61 2.99 -37.43
C PRO A 362 -8.19 3.37 -36.98
N GLY A 363 -7.71 2.83 -35.88
CA GLY A 363 -6.39 3.10 -35.31
C GLY A 363 -5.85 1.97 -34.46
N GLY A 364 -4.67 2.13 -33.90
CA GLY A 364 -4.07 1.19 -32.92
C GLY A 364 -4.76 1.28 -31.57
N ALA A 365 -4.89 0.15 -30.86
CA ALA A 365 -5.81 0.05 -29.76
C ALA A 365 -5.25 -0.64 -28.52
N GLN A 366 -5.61 -0.09 -27.37
CA GLN A 366 -5.83 -0.84 -26.13
C GLN A 366 -7.33 -1.06 -25.99
N PHE A 367 -7.74 -2.23 -25.52
CA PHE A 367 -9.15 -2.57 -25.48
C PHE A 367 -9.55 -3.37 -24.25
N ALA A 368 -10.80 -3.25 -23.89
CA ALA A 368 -11.47 -4.07 -22.89
C ALA A 368 -12.69 -4.75 -23.50
N ALA A 369 -12.85 -6.03 -23.20
CA ALA A 369 -14.01 -6.79 -23.64
C ALA A 369 -15.10 -6.81 -22.57
N ASP A 370 -16.34 -6.59 -22.97
CA ASP A 370 -17.54 -6.82 -22.17
C ASP A 370 -18.41 -7.90 -22.86
N PRO A 371 -18.05 -9.17 -22.70
CA PRO A 371 -18.78 -10.26 -23.35
C PRO A 371 -20.22 -10.40 -22.83
N ALA A 372 -20.49 -9.98 -21.60
CA ALA A 372 -21.84 -10.01 -21.04
C ALA A 372 -22.81 -9.09 -21.79
N ARG A 373 -22.29 -7.98 -22.34
CA ARG A 373 -23.07 -7.01 -23.14
C ARG A 373 -22.77 -7.08 -24.65
N GLY A 374 -21.96 -8.11 -25.05
CA GLY A 374 -21.59 -8.31 -26.45
C GLY A 374 -20.80 -7.16 -27.04
N ALA A 375 -19.97 -6.49 -26.23
CA ALA A 375 -19.23 -5.31 -26.62
C ALA A 375 -17.72 -5.48 -26.41
N LEU A 376 -16.94 -4.79 -27.24
CA LEU A 376 -15.54 -4.52 -26.99
C LEU A 376 -15.34 -3.02 -27.17
N TRP A 377 -14.63 -2.44 -26.24
CA TRP A 377 -14.28 -1.04 -26.24
C TRP A 377 -12.80 -0.88 -26.51
N PHE A 378 -12.41 -0.03 -27.45
CA PHE A 378 -11.01 0.27 -27.67
C PHE A 378 -10.73 1.76 -27.78
N SER A 379 -9.61 2.16 -27.22
CA SER A 379 -9.16 3.54 -27.18
C SER A 379 -8.11 3.78 -28.26
N ASP A 380 -8.42 4.66 -29.21
CA ASP A 380 -7.46 5.24 -30.14
C ASP A 380 -6.93 6.53 -29.53
N PHE A 381 -5.87 6.42 -28.73
CA PHE A 381 -5.25 7.56 -28.06
C PHE A 381 -4.64 8.57 -29.05
N ALA A 382 -4.23 8.11 -30.23
CA ALA A 382 -3.66 8.99 -31.25
C ALA A 382 -4.72 9.88 -31.88
N ALA A 383 -5.90 9.32 -32.17
CA ALA A 383 -7.03 10.05 -32.72
C ALA A 383 -7.91 10.73 -31.65
N GLY A 384 -7.71 10.42 -30.38
CA GLY A 384 -8.54 10.92 -29.28
C GLY A 384 -9.96 10.38 -29.34
N LYS A 385 -10.13 9.09 -29.62
CA LYS A 385 -11.43 8.43 -29.81
C LYS A 385 -11.55 7.16 -28.96
N LEU A 386 -12.75 6.93 -28.45
CA LEU A 386 -13.20 5.67 -27.89
C LEU A 386 -14.19 5.03 -28.86
N HIS A 387 -13.91 3.79 -29.26
CA HIS A 387 -14.76 3.08 -30.24
C HIS A 387 -15.42 1.87 -29.57
N ARG A 388 -16.68 1.62 -29.98
CA ARG A 388 -17.42 0.44 -29.57
C ARG A 388 -17.53 -0.53 -30.75
N VAL A 389 -17.07 -1.75 -30.55
CA VAL A 389 -17.23 -2.89 -31.45
C VAL A 389 -18.35 -3.76 -30.90
N ASP A 390 -19.31 -4.10 -31.74
CA ASP A 390 -20.30 -5.13 -31.43
C ASP A 390 -19.68 -6.50 -31.71
N LEU A 391 -19.63 -7.35 -30.70
CA LEU A 391 -18.96 -8.66 -30.77
C LEU A 391 -19.76 -9.67 -31.61
N ALA A 392 -21.06 -9.50 -31.82
CA ALA A 392 -21.84 -10.39 -32.64
C ALA A 392 -21.60 -10.12 -34.14
N SER A 393 -21.78 -8.88 -34.59
CA SER A 393 -21.53 -8.45 -35.98
C SER A 393 -20.05 -8.27 -36.29
N PHE A 394 -19.19 -8.19 -35.27
CA PHE A 394 -17.77 -7.92 -35.34
C PHE A 394 -17.42 -6.66 -36.14
N ALA A 395 -18.15 -5.57 -35.85
CA ALA A 395 -18.07 -4.29 -36.52
C ALA A 395 -18.02 -3.13 -35.53
N VAL A 396 -17.32 -2.02 -35.89
CA VAL A 396 -17.39 -0.76 -35.14
C VAL A 396 -18.80 -0.18 -35.31
N THR A 397 -19.51 -0.01 -34.20
CA THR A 397 -20.90 0.49 -34.20
C THR A 397 -21.04 1.93 -33.74
N ALA A 398 -20.04 2.43 -32.98
CA ALA A 398 -20.06 3.80 -32.49
C ALA A 398 -18.62 4.29 -32.19
N SER A 399 -18.49 5.63 -32.18
CA SER A 399 -17.23 6.31 -31.85
C SER A 399 -17.54 7.55 -31.03
N PHE A 400 -16.79 7.75 -29.98
CA PHE A 400 -16.97 8.82 -29.00
C PHE A 400 -15.68 9.64 -28.86
N GLU A 401 -15.79 10.88 -28.41
CA GLU A 401 -14.63 11.70 -28.11
C GLU A 401 -13.92 11.20 -26.85
N LEU A 402 -12.60 11.20 -26.89
CA LEU A 402 -11.72 10.90 -25.77
C LEU A 402 -10.84 12.14 -25.49
N PRO A 403 -11.37 13.15 -24.79
CA PRO A 403 -10.70 14.42 -24.61
C PRO A 403 -9.41 14.26 -23.80
N GLY A 404 -8.36 14.94 -24.23
CA GLY A 404 -7.05 14.91 -23.55
C GLY A 404 -6.17 13.68 -23.85
N ALA A 405 -6.65 12.74 -24.70
CA ALA A 405 -5.95 11.48 -24.97
C ALA A 405 -4.76 11.59 -25.93
N GLN A 406 -4.52 12.73 -26.56
CA GLN A 406 -3.53 12.87 -27.63
C GLN A 406 -2.10 12.59 -27.14
N GLY A 407 -1.58 11.43 -27.52
CA GLY A 407 -0.16 11.08 -27.42
C GLY A 407 0.28 10.34 -26.15
N MET A 408 -0.61 10.07 -25.20
CA MET A 408 -0.27 9.34 -23.96
C MET A 408 -1.24 8.16 -23.75
N ALA A 409 -0.75 6.95 -23.94
CA ALA A 409 -1.48 5.75 -23.65
C ALA A 409 -1.66 5.57 -22.11
N GLY A 410 -2.87 5.31 -21.68
CA GLY A 410 -3.23 4.88 -20.35
C GLY A 410 -3.73 3.45 -20.37
N PHE A 411 -4.92 3.22 -19.87
CA PHE A 411 -5.62 1.93 -19.88
C PHE A 411 -7.04 2.05 -20.45
N THR A 412 -7.64 0.93 -20.81
CA THR A 412 -9.06 0.81 -21.13
C THR A 412 -9.58 -0.43 -20.45
N GLU A 413 -10.50 -0.27 -19.49
CA GLU A 413 -11.08 -1.37 -18.72
C GLU A 413 -12.59 -1.22 -18.63
N THR A 414 -13.32 -2.34 -18.47
CA THR A 414 -14.77 -2.35 -18.31
C THR A 414 -15.15 -2.88 -16.94
N ASP A 415 -16.04 -2.18 -16.25
CA ASP A 415 -16.68 -2.69 -15.05
C ASP A 415 -17.64 -3.85 -15.42
N PRO A 416 -17.38 -5.08 -14.99
CA PRO A 416 -18.22 -6.22 -15.37
C PRO A 416 -19.67 -6.12 -14.85
N ALA A 417 -19.89 -5.42 -13.73
CA ALA A 417 -21.22 -5.27 -13.14
C ALA A 417 -22.08 -4.28 -13.91
N THR A 418 -21.57 -3.09 -14.18
CA THR A 418 -22.34 -1.99 -14.78
C THR A 418 -22.17 -1.90 -16.31
N GLY A 419 -21.04 -2.38 -16.85
CA GLY A 419 -20.62 -2.17 -18.22
C GLY A 419 -20.05 -0.78 -18.46
N ALA A 420 -19.80 -0.01 -17.42
CA ALA A 420 -19.13 1.27 -17.54
C ALA A 420 -17.68 1.07 -18.02
N VAL A 421 -17.25 1.95 -18.92
CA VAL A 421 -15.91 1.92 -19.51
C VAL A 421 -15.05 2.98 -18.85
N TRP A 422 -13.95 2.57 -18.26
CA TRP A 422 -12.99 3.43 -17.61
C TRP A 422 -11.74 3.54 -18.48
N VAL A 423 -11.40 4.76 -18.85
CA VAL A 423 -10.26 5.02 -19.74
C VAL A 423 -9.28 5.96 -19.04
N GLY A 424 -8.09 5.46 -18.79
CA GLY A 424 -6.98 6.25 -18.26
C GLY A 424 -6.41 7.17 -19.35
N VAL A 425 -6.39 8.47 -19.08
CA VAL A 425 -5.86 9.49 -19.99
C VAL A 425 -5.00 10.47 -19.17
N ASN A 426 -3.69 10.39 -19.31
CA ASN A 426 -2.78 11.20 -18.49
C ASN A 426 -3.10 11.08 -16.98
N ARG A 427 -3.34 12.19 -16.31
CA ARG A 427 -3.69 12.29 -14.89
C ARG A 427 -5.21 12.24 -14.66
N SER A 428 -5.95 11.61 -15.56
CA SER A 428 -7.41 11.52 -15.47
C SER A 428 -7.91 10.13 -15.86
N VAL A 429 -9.04 9.76 -15.30
CA VAL A 429 -9.82 8.62 -15.76
C VAL A 429 -11.15 9.16 -16.26
N LEU A 430 -11.48 8.89 -17.53
CA LEU A 430 -12.76 9.19 -18.13
C LEU A 430 -13.66 7.97 -17.99
N VAL A 431 -14.84 8.15 -17.43
CA VAL A 431 -15.81 7.07 -17.23
C VAL A 431 -16.99 7.28 -18.17
N PHE A 432 -17.32 6.24 -18.94
CA PHE A 432 -18.45 6.22 -19.87
C PHE A 432 -19.43 5.12 -19.46
N ASP A 433 -20.72 5.31 -19.73
CA ASP A 433 -21.69 4.22 -19.61
C ASP A 433 -21.59 3.21 -20.77
N ALA A 434 -22.31 2.09 -20.67
CA ALA A 434 -22.33 1.05 -21.69
C ALA A 434 -22.88 1.52 -23.07
N ALA A 435 -23.46 2.72 -23.13
CA ALA A 435 -23.91 3.37 -24.38
C ALA A 435 -22.88 4.36 -24.93
N GLY A 436 -21.78 4.63 -24.19
CA GLY A 436 -20.70 5.54 -24.57
C GLY A 436 -20.93 7.01 -24.18
N LYS A 437 -21.91 7.28 -23.32
CA LYS A 437 -22.09 8.62 -22.75
C LYS A 437 -21.09 8.81 -21.60
N GLN A 438 -20.30 9.86 -21.65
CA GLN A 438 -19.40 10.20 -20.57
C GLN A 438 -20.19 10.55 -19.29
N LEU A 439 -19.89 9.84 -18.21
CA LEU A 439 -20.51 10.00 -16.89
C LEU A 439 -19.67 10.92 -15.99
N ARG A 440 -18.35 10.70 -15.97
CA ARG A 440 -17.44 11.38 -15.03
C ARG A 440 -16.05 11.56 -15.63
N THR A 441 -15.33 12.52 -15.07
CA THR A 441 -13.87 12.64 -15.14
C THR A 441 -13.33 12.61 -13.72
N LEU A 442 -12.49 11.62 -13.43
CA LEU A 442 -11.75 11.51 -12.17
C LEU A 442 -10.35 12.06 -12.42
N VAL A 443 -9.86 12.91 -11.53
CA VAL A 443 -8.56 13.57 -11.69
C VAL A 443 -7.66 13.11 -10.56
N GLY A 444 -6.50 12.55 -10.91
CA GLY A 444 -5.46 12.16 -9.98
C GLY A 444 -4.26 13.12 -9.96
N LYS A 445 -3.38 12.93 -8.98
CA LYS A 445 -2.09 13.63 -8.93
C LYS A 445 -1.16 13.11 -10.03
N ASP A 446 -1.19 11.81 -10.28
CA ASP A 446 -0.26 11.06 -11.09
C ASP A 446 -0.92 10.48 -12.36
N LEU A 447 -0.16 9.72 -13.16
CA LEU A 447 -0.64 9.12 -14.39
C LEU A 447 -1.55 7.92 -14.10
N ALA A 448 -2.75 7.89 -14.67
CA ALA A 448 -3.65 6.74 -14.58
C ALA A 448 -3.09 5.56 -15.39
N ARG A 449 -2.84 4.41 -14.75
CA ARG A 449 -2.15 3.28 -15.37
C ARG A 449 -2.93 2.00 -15.46
N ASP A 450 -3.81 1.74 -14.51
CA ASP A 450 -4.67 0.56 -14.51
C ASP A 450 -5.90 0.77 -13.63
N ALA A 451 -6.95 -0.02 -13.90
CA ALA A 451 -8.13 -0.10 -13.06
C ALA A 451 -8.60 -1.56 -12.94
N ALA A 452 -8.98 -1.94 -11.73
CA ALA A 452 -9.59 -3.24 -11.45
C ALA A 452 -10.90 -3.06 -10.68
N PHE A 453 -11.82 -4.00 -10.82
CA PHE A 453 -13.16 -3.89 -10.27
C PHE A 453 -13.48 -5.04 -9.33
N ASP A 454 -14.06 -4.72 -8.18
CA ASP A 454 -14.71 -5.68 -7.30
C ASP A 454 -16.23 -5.54 -7.41
N THR A 455 -16.84 -6.46 -8.16
CA THR A 455 -18.28 -6.47 -8.40
C THR A 455 -19.09 -6.82 -7.15
N ALA A 456 -18.47 -7.47 -6.16
CA ALA A 456 -19.14 -7.85 -4.92
C ALA A 456 -19.42 -6.64 -4.01
N THR A 457 -18.53 -5.65 -4.04
CA THR A 457 -18.65 -4.44 -3.22
C THR A 457 -18.97 -3.17 -4.02
N GLY A 458 -19.02 -3.25 -5.34
CA GLY A 458 -19.22 -2.08 -6.21
C GLY A 458 -18.07 -1.08 -6.12
N ARG A 459 -16.84 -1.58 -6.15
CA ARG A 459 -15.63 -0.73 -6.03
C ARG A 459 -14.74 -0.84 -7.26
N ALA A 460 -14.19 0.30 -7.67
CA ALA A 460 -13.15 0.42 -8.68
C ALA A 460 -11.84 0.89 -8.01
N TYR A 461 -10.78 0.19 -8.30
CA TYR A 461 -9.44 0.46 -7.81
C TYR A 461 -8.62 1.04 -8.95
N VAL A 462 -8.01 2.20 -8.77
CA VAL A 462 -7.21 2.86 -9.78
C VAL A 462 -5.78 3.02 -9.29
N ALA A 463 -4.84 2.49 -10.06
CA ALA A 463 -3.41 2.72 -9.86
C ALA A 463 -2.97 3.98 -10.61
N TRP A 464 -2.47 4.93 -9.85
CA TRP A 464 -1.83 6.13 -10.35
C TRP A 464 -0.32 5.99 -10.17
N GLN A 465 0.44 6.24 -11.23
CA GLN A 465 1.90 6.17 -11.17
C GLN A 465 2.51 7.55 -11.37
N ASP A 466 3.54 7.85 -10.58
CA ASP A 466 4.40 8.99 -10.80
C ASP A 466 5.08 8.94 -12.17
N GLY A 467 5.41 10.09 -12.75
CA GLY A 467 6.11 10.17 -14.03
C GLY A 467 7.54 9.63 -13.99
N GLY A 468 8.16 9.64 -12.82
CA GLY A 468 9.51 9.15 -12.57
C GLY A 468 10.65 10.06 -13.04
N ASP A 469 10.33 11.21 -13.64
CA ASP A 469 11.33 12.23 -13.99
C ASP A 469 11.52 13.20 -12.82
N LEU A 470 12.51 12.94 -11.97
CA LEU A 470 12.82 13.76 -10.81
C LEU A 470 13.35 15.17 -11.13
N SER A 471 13.57 15.49 -12.41
CA SER A 471 13.84 16.88 -12.84
C SER A 471 12.56 17.71 -12.88
N ASP A 472 11.38 17.08 -12.91
CA ASP A 472 10.09 17.72 -12.73
C ASP A 472 9.74 17.73 -11.22
N PRO A 473 9.65 18.90 -10.56
CA PRO A 473 9.33 18.97 -9.13
C PRO A 473 7.93 18.46 -8.77
N ALA A 474 7.09 18.17 -9.75
CA ALA A 474 5.79 17.54 -9.54
C ALA A 474 5.90 16.02 -9.33
N ASN A 475 7.04 15.42 -9.62
CA ASN A 475 7.29 14.00 -9.46
C ASN A 475 8.03 13.74 -8.14
N ASP A 476 7.47 12.87 -7.32
CA ASP A 476 8.06 12.46 -6.02
C ASP A 476 8.41 10.96 -5.98
N ASN A 477 8.36 10.31 -7.15
CA ASN A 477 8.63 8.88 -7.33
C ASN A 477 7.63 7.94 -6.63
N ASN A 478 6.51 8.46 -6.17
CA ASN A 478 5.50 7.69 -5.46
C ASN A 478 4.17 7.70 -6.23
N GLY A 479 3.67 6.52 -6.53
CA GLY A 479 2.32 6.37 -7.05
C GLY A 479 1.26 6.40 -5.94
N THR A 480 0.02 6.25 -6.33
CA THR A 480 -1.14 6.26 -5.42
C THR A 480 -2.14 5.18 -5.83
N LEU A 481 -2.75 4.50 -4.88
CA LEU A 481 -3.97 3.73 -5.08
C LEU A 481 -5.15 4.54 -4.58
N THR A 482 -6.15 4.78 -5.44
CA THR A 482 -7.44 5.36 -5.06
C THR A 482 -8.56 4.35 -5.32
N VAL A 483 -9.47 4.24 -4.38
CA VAL A 483 -10.65 3.36 -4.48
C VAL A 483 -11.89 4.23 -4.63
N TYR A 484 -12.67 3.96 -5.67
CA TYR A 484 -13.90 4.66 -5.98
C TYR A 484 -15.11 3.75 -5.84
N ASP A 485 -16.24 4.30 -5.49
CA ASP A 485 -17.54 3.68 -5.68
C ASP A 485 -17.89 3.67 -7.16
N THR A 486 -18.45 2.57 -7.70
CA THR A 486 -18.77 2.47 -9.13
C THR A 486 -20.12 3.09 -9.49
N GLU A 487 -20.96 3.46 -8.52
CA GLU A 487 -22.28 4.05 -8.74
C GLU A 487 -22.22 5.59 -8.78
N ASP A 488 -21.61 6.21 -7.76
CA ASP A 488 -21.55 7.67 -7.64
C ASP A 488 -20.16 8.26 -7.91
N PHE A 489 -19.14 7.40 -8.09
CA PHE A 489 -17.74 7.76 -8.34
C PHE A 489 -17.09 8.54 -7.18
N ALA A 490 -17.63 8.44 -5.98
CA ALA A 490 -17.02 8.99 -4.78
C ALA A 490 -15.79 8.18 -4.36
N VAL A 491 -14.84 8.84 -3.70
CA VAL A 491 -13.70 8.14 -3.08
C VAL A 491 -14.21 7.31 -1.92
N ALA A 492 -14.03 6.00 -1.99
CA ALA A 492 -14.58 5.02 -1.06
C ALA A 492 -13.59 4.56 0.03
N ALA A 493 -12.31 4.91 -0.12
CA ALA A 493 -11.26 4.65 0.87
C ALA A 493 -10.22 5.76 0.84
N LYS A 494 -9.50 5.95 1.95
CA LYS A 494 -8.38 6.90 2.00
C LYS A 494 -7.33 6.51 0.96
N ASP A 495 -6.85 7.49 0.20
CA ASP A 495 -5.76 7.31 -0.76
C ASP A 495 -4.54 6.69 -0.08
N LEU A 496 -3.94 5.70 -0.76
CA LEU A 496 -2.73 5.02 -0.28
C LEU A 496 -1.55 5.37 -1.18
N SER A 497 -0.49 5.92 -0.59
CA SER A 497 0.78 6.11 -1.30
C SER A 497 1.45 4.78 -1.60
N LEU A 498 1.99 4.64 -2.81
CA LEU A 498 2.75 3.51 -3.32
C LEU A 498 4.21 3.94 -3.56
N PRO A 499 5.08 3.88 -2.55
CA PRO A 499 6.47 4.34 -2.67
C PRO A 499 7.23 3.62 -3.77
N GLY A 500 7.98 4.37 -4.58
CA GLY A 500 8.79 3.85 -5.68
C GLY A 500 7.97 3.43 -6.92
N ASN A 501 6.65 3.61 -6.91
CA ASN A 501 5.82 3.21 -8.06
C ASN A 501 5.75 4.32 -9.10
N HIS A 502 6.69 4.29 -10.06
CA HIS A 502 6.78 5.23 -11.16
C HIS A 502 6.80 4.54 -12.54
N SER A 503 6.47 5.29 -13.59
CA SER A 503 6.15 4.75 -14.91
C SER A 503 7.32 4.54 -15.86
N GLN A 504 8.57 4.83 -15.46
CA GLN A 504 9.74 4.73 -16.35
C GLN A 504 10.05 3.32 -16.84
N SER A 505 9.69 2.30 -16.07
CA SER A 505 9.97 0.90 -16.41
C SER A 505 8.73 0.09 -16.84
N GLY A 506 7.58 0.71 -16.92
CA GLY A 506 6.31 0.06 -17.30
C GLY A 506 5.11 0.58 -16.52
N ALA A 507 3.90 0.20 -16.97
CA ALA A 507 2.68 0.52 -16.28
C ALA A 507 2.49 -0.39 -15.06
N ALA A 508 1.91 0.15 -13.99
CA ALA A 508 1.40 -0.66 -12.88
C ALA A 508 0.18 -1.45 -13.34
N ALA A 509 0.00 -2.64 -12.78
CA ALA A 509 -1.16 -3.48 -12.95
C ALA A 509 -1.77 -3.84 -11.58
N LEU A 510 -3.08 -4.10 -11.58
CA LEU A 510 -3.89 -4.36 -10.39
C LEU A 510 -4.56 -5.73 -10.44
N ALA A 511 -4.61 -6.42 -9.30
CA ALA A 511 -5.55 -7.52 -9.07
C ALA A 511 -6.21 -7.35 -7.72
N VAL A 512 -7.52 -7.58 -7.67
CA VAL A 512 -8.35 -7.41 -6.49
C VAL A 512 -9.00 -8.74 -6.13
N GLU A 513 -8.89 -9.14 -4.87
CA GLU A 513 -9.62 -10.27 -4.35
C GLU A 513 -11.12 -9.94 -4.27
N PRO A 514 -12.02 -10.85 -4.69
CA PRO A 514 -13.45 -10.64 -4.53
C PRO A 514 -13.84 -10.28 -3.10
N GLY A 515 -14.59 -9.19 -2.92
CA GLY A 515 -14.90 -8.58 -1.63
C GLY A 515 -13.91 -7.50 -1.19
N GLY A 516 -12.85 -7.24 -1.98
CA GLY A 516 -11.92 -6.15 -1.77
C GLY A 516 -11.02 -6.29 -0.55
N ALA A 517 -10.91 -7.51 0.04
CA ALA A 517 -10.10 -7.73 1.24
C ALA A 517 -8.60 -7.58 0.97
N THR A 518 -8.16 -8.00 -0.20
CA THR A 518 -6.74 -7.94 -0.62
C THR A 518 -6.65 -7.32 -2.01
N VAL A 519 -5.65 -6.46 -2.19
CA VAL A 519 -5.29 -5.85 -3.48
C VAL A 519 -3.80 -6.06 -3.73
N PHE A 520 -3.45 -6.41 -4.96
CA PHE A 520 -2.06 -6.51 -5.41
C PHE A 520 -1.78 -5.45 -6.45
N VAL A 521 -0.66 -4.76 -6.31
CA VAL A 521 -0.25 -3.68 -7.22
C VAL A 521 1.18 -3.93 -7.66
N THR A 522 1.44 -3.98 -8.96
CA THR A 522 2.82 -4.09 -9.46
C THR A 522 3.54 -2.75 -9.44
N SER A 523 4.83 -2.78 -9.18
CA SER A 523 5.78 -1.70 -9.42
C SER A 523 6.90 -2.21 -10.32
N PRO A 524 6.78 -2.08 -11.66
CA PRO A 524 7.80 -2.58 -12.60
C PRO A 524 9.18 -1.93 -12.39
N ALA A 525 9.22 -0.68 -11.94
CA ALA A 525 10.45 0.04 -11.68
C ALA A 525 11.24 -0.53 -10.49
N GLU A 526 10.51 -0.97 -9.46
CA GLU A 526 11.07 -1.52 -8.23
C GLU A 526 11.18 -3.06 -8.26
N GLY A 527 10.71 -3.70 -9.33
CA GLY A 527 10.69 -5.17 -9.43
C GLY A 527 9.85 -5.85 -8.35
N LYS A 528 8.74 -5.23 -7.94
CA LYS A 528 7.95 -5.73 -6.81
C LYS A 528 6.45 -5.73 -7.08
N ILE A 529 5.75 -6.53 -6.29
CA ILE A 529 4.30 -6.53 -6.19
C ILE A 529 3.96 -6.23 -4.73
N THR A 530 3.28 -5.14 -4.48
CA THR A 530 2.84 -4.76 -3.13
C THR A 530 1.50 -5.39 -2.83
N LYS A 531 1.44 -6.16 -1.74
CA LYS A 531 0.20 -6.71 -1.19
C LYS A 531 -0.40 -5.72 -0.21
N LEU A 532 -1.63 -5.33 -0.47
CA LEU A 532 -2.42 -4.41 0.34
C LEU A 532 -3.57 -5.16 0.99
N VAL A 533 -3.88 -4.83 2.24
CA VAL A 533 -5.00 -5.42 2.97
C VAL A 533 -5.94 -4.30 3.41
N ARG A 534 -7.24 -4.55 3.23
CA ARG A 534 -8.30 -3.65 3.64
C ARG A 534 -8.36 -3.55 5.16
N GLN A 535 -8.48 -2.34 5.65
CA GLN A 535 -8.70 -2.03 7.04
C GLN A 535 -9.98 -1.21 7.20
N VAL A 536 -10.63 -1.35 8.36
CA VAL A 536 -11.82 -0.58 8.73
C VAL A 536 -11.63 -0.05 10.14
N SER A 537 -11.70 1.25 10.33
CA SER A 537 -11.61 1.87 11.65
C SER A 537 -12.77 1.41 12.54
N PRO A 538 -12.61 1.40 13.87
CA PRO A 538 -13.64 0.91 14.77
C PRO A 538 -14.97 1.64 14.58
N LEU A 539 -16.05 0.88 14.42
CA LEU A 539 -17.43 1.33 14.36
C LEU A 539 -18.15 0.84 15.62
N VAL A 540 -18.54 1.73 16.51
CA VAL A 540 -19.25 1.38 17.73
C VAL A 540 -20.62 0.80 17.39
N THR A 541 -20.86 -0.45 17.79
CA THR A 541 -22.14 -1.15 17.61
C THR A 541 -22.99 -1.13 18.88
N SER A 542 -22.35 -0.95 20.07
CA SER A 542 -23.03 -0.77 21.35
C SER A 542 -22.26 0.18 22.23
N ALA A 543 -22.92 1.22 22.69
CA ALA A 543 -22.37 2.18 23.65
C ALA A 543 -22.87 1.87 25.07
N PRO A 544 -22.10 2.21 26.13
CA PRO A 544 -22.55 2.04 27.50
C PRO A 544 -23.76 2.95 27.81
N ALA A 545 -24.66 2.47 28.64
CA ALA A 545 -25.84 3.21 29.11
C ALA A 545 -25.63 3.70 30.54
N ASP A 546 -26.31 4.81 30.89
CA ASP A 546 -26.33 5.32 32.25
C ASP A 546 -26.79 4.23 33.23
N LEU A 547 -26.18 4.20 34.41
CA LEU A 547 -26.39 3.14 35.42
C LEU A 547 -26.62 3.74 36.78
N ALA A 548 -27.60 3.20 37.51
CA ALA A 548 -27.86 3.50 38.90
C ALA A 548 -27.57 2.26 39.77
N ALA A 549 -26.87 2.46 40.89
CA ALA A 549 -26.51 1.39 41.83
C ALA A 549 -26.53 1.88 43.26
N VAL A 550 -26.64 0.92 44.20
CA VAL A 550 -26.44 1.18 45.64
C VAL A 550 -24.97 0.94 45.98
N ALA A 551 -24.42 1.75 46.87
CA ALA A 551 -23.02 1.58 47.30
C ALA A 551 -22.80 0.16 47.87
N GLY A 552 -21.80 -0.56 47.34
CA GLY A 552 -21.51 -1.95 47.65
C GLY A 552 -22.00 -2.95 46.61
N GLU A 553 -22.85 -2.56 45.67
CA GLU A 553 -23.28 -3.41 44.57
C GLU A 553 -22.20 -3.57 43.51
N GLU A 554 -22.16 -4.74 42.91
CA GLU A 554 -21.34 -5.00 41.72
C GLU A 554 -22.08 -4.52 40.47
N VAL A 555 -21.42 -3.68 39.69
CA VAL A 555 -21.95 -3.08 38.47
C VAL A 555 -21.12 -3.51 37.28
N THR A 556 -21.78 -3.69 36.13
CA THR A 556 -21.13 -4.02 34.86
C THR A 556 -21.62 -3.06 33.78
N ILE A 557 -20.66 -2.45 33.10
CA ILE A 557 -20.87 -1.55 31.95
C ILE A 557 -20.27 -2.27 30.72
N ALA A 558 -20.98 -2.31 29.60
CA ALA A 558 -20.53 -3.00 28.39
C ALA A 558 -20.54 -2.08 27.18
N ALA A 559 -19.63 -2.33 26.24
CA ALA A 559 -19.56 -1.68 24.96
C ALA A 559 -19.03 -2.64 23.89
N ALA A 560 -19.39 -2.41 22.62
CA ALA A 560 -18.91 -3.22 21.50
C ALA A 560 -18.63 -2.34 20.28
N ALA A 561 -17.68 -2.76 19.48
CA ALA A 561 -17.38 -2.16 18.18
C ALA A 561 -16.94 -3.23 17.20
N GLU A 562 -17.19 -2.98 15.92
CA GLU A 562 -16.69 -3.76 14.78
C GLU A 562 -15.55 -3.00 14.10
N GLY A 563 -14.66 -3.70 13.41
CA GLY A 563 -13.54 -3.13 12.66
C GLY A 563 -12.64 -4.22 12.11
N SER A 564 -11.71 -3.82 11.24
CA SER A 564 -10.71 -4.76 10.70
C SER A 564 -9.34 -4.08 10.68
N PRO A 565 -8.33 -4.63 11.37
CA PRO A 565 -8.39 -5.75 12.32
C PRO A 565 -9.39 -5.53 13.46
N GLU A 566 -9.75 -6.62 14.18
CA GLU A 566 -10.65 -6.54 15.33
C GLU A 566 -10.14 -5.51 16.35
N PRO A 567 -10.97 -4.53 16.77
CA PRO A 567 -10.52 -3.48 17.67
C PRO A 567 -10.21 -3.98 19.08
N THR A 568 -9.12 -3.49 19.63
CA THR A 568 -8.87 -3.58 21.08
C THR A 568 -9.69 -2.53 21.80
N VAL A 569 -10.05 -2.79 23.06
CA VAL A 569 -10.82 -1.89 23.90
C VAL A 569 -10.04 -1.50 25.16
N ARG A 570 -10.19 -0.25 25.58
CA ARG A 570 -9.81 0.23 26.91
C ARG A 570 -10.91 1.12 27.48
N TRP A 571 -11.15 0.99 28.77
CA TRP A 571 -12.13 1.81 29.46
C TRP A 571 -11.50 3.05 30.06
N GLN A 572 -12.24 4.14 29.98
CA GLN A 572 -11.85 5.44 30.52
C GLN A 572 -12.91 5.94 31.51
N VAL A 573 -12.44 6.59 32.58
CA VAL A 573 -13.28 7.24 33.59
C VAL A 573 -13.00 8.73 33.65
N SER A 574 -14.06 9.50 33.77
CA SER A 574 -14.00 10.93 34.08
C SER A 574 -14.65 11.18 35.44
N THR A 575 -13.96 11.98 36.28
CA THR A 575 -14.42 12.41 37.61
C THR A 575 -14.81 13.87 37.64
N ASP A 576 -14.76 14.56 36.51
CA ASP A 576 -14.94 16.02 36.34
C ASP A 576 -15.98 16.39 35.27
N SER A 577 -17.03 15.57 35.14
CA SER A 577 -18.13 15.76 34.18
C SER A 577 -17.71 15.73 32.71
N ALA A 578 -16.76 14.85 32.38
CA ALA A 578 -16.19 14.60 31.06
C ALA A 578 -15.24 15.70 30.55
N GLN A 579 -14.64 16.48 31.43
CA GLN A 579 -13.60 17.46 31.05
C GLN A 579 -12.24 16.77 30.83
N THR A 580 -11.93 15.80 31.69
CA THR A 580 -10.73 14.97 31.55
C THR A 580 -11.05 13.49 31.67
N TRP A 581 -10.25 12.65 31.01
CA TRP A 581 -10.40 11.21 30.97
C TRP A 581 -9.12 10.52 31.43
N LYS A 582 -9.26 9.46 32.20
CA LYS A 582 -8.15 8.59 32.64
C LYS A 582 -8.51 7.15 32.34
N ASP A 583 -7.53 6.39 31.91
CA ASP A 583 -7.72 4.97 31.70
C ASP A 583 -8.01 4.25 33.00
N VAL A 584 -8.91 3.29 32.94
CA VAL A 584 -9.19 2.37 34.05
C VAL A 584 -8.19 1.22 33.93
N GLU A 585 -7.26 1.15 34.88
CA GLU A 585 -6.15 0.18 34.85
C GLU A 585 -6.66 -1.27 34.71
N GLY A 586 -6.10 -2.01 33.73
CA GLY A 586 -6.44 -3.41 33.46
C GLY A 586 -7.80 -3.64 32.79
N ALA A 587 -8.57 -2.60 32.48
CA ALA A 587 -9.91 -2.71 31.88
C ALA A 587 -9.82 -2.76 30.33
N THR A 588 -9.52 -3.94 29.77
CA THR A 588 -9.34 -4.19 28.35
C THR A 588 -10.40 -5.15 27.74
N GLY A 589 -11.38 -5.55 28.53
CA GLY A 589 -12.51 -6.38 28.04
C GLY A 589 -13.68 -5.55 27.54
N SER A 590 -14.57 -6.14 26.74
CA SER A 590 -15.82 -5.51 26.27
C SER A 590 -16.78 -5.10 27.40
N ALA A 591 -16.54 -5.61 28.62
CA ALA A 591 -17.28 -5.27 29.82
C ALA A 591 -16.33 -4.80 30.93
N LEU A 592 -16.72 -3.75 31.64
CA LEU A 592 -16.06 -3.22 32.83
C LEU A 592 -16.92 -3.54 34.06
N THR A 593 -16.42 -4.38 34.97
CA THR A 593 -17.10 -4.76 36.20
C THR A 593 -16.34 -4.25 37.41
N PHE A 594 -17.07 -3.60 38.35
CA PHE A 594 -16.50 -3.08 39.58
C PHE A 594 -17.56 -2.90 40.66
N THR A 595 -17.14 -2.76 41.91
CA THR A 595 -18.05 -2.48 43.03
C THR A 595 -18.32 -0.98 43.11
N ALA A 596 -19.57 -0.55 43.07
CA ALA A 596 -19.99 0.85 43.16
C ALA A 596 -19.69 1.42 44.57
N ARG A 597 -19.17 2.63 44.62
CA ARG A 597 -18.83 3.36 45.84
C ARG A 597 -19.49 4.75 45.80
N THR A 598 -19.95 5.26 46.94
CA THR A 598 -20.55 6.59 47.02
C THR A 598 -19.67 7.71 46.43
N ALA A 599 -18.34 7.57 46.53
CA ALA A 599 -17.38 8.52 45.93
C ALA A 599 -17.39 8.52 44.37
N GLN A 600 -18.01 7.53 43.74
CA GLN A 600 -18.12 7.41 42.29
C GLN A 600 -19.44 7.96 41.75
N ASP A 601 -20.28 8.56 42.60
CA ASP A 601 -21.52 9.19 42.17
C ASP A 601 -21.20 10.35 41.20
N GLY A 602 -21.85 10.34 40.03
CA GLY A 602 -21.63 11.29 38.94
C GLY A 602 -20.42 10.99 38.06
N TYR A 603 -19.64 9.94 38.33
CA TYR A 603 -18.55 9.53 37.44
C TYR A 603 -19.09 9.11 36.10
N ARG A 604 -18.32 9.39 35.04
CA ARG A 604 -18.67 8.99 33.68
C ARG A 604 -17.67 7.99 33.14
N TYR A 605 -18.15 6.96 32.44
CA TYR A 605 -17.36 5.89 31.86
C TYR A 605 -17.60 5.85 30.36
N ARG A 606 -16.54 5.65 29.57
CA ARG A 606 -16.61 5.38 28.14
C ARG A 606 -15.62 4.30 27.76
N ALA A 607 -15.88 3.62 26.64
CA ALA A 607 -14.93 2.72 26.01
C ALA A 607 -14.24 3.44 24.85
N GLU A 608 -12.95 3.22 24.71
CA GLU A 608 -12.16 3.59 23.54
C GLU A 608 -11.76 2.32 22.81
N PHE A 609 -12.14 2.23 21.54
CA PHE A 609 -11.81 1.13 20.63
C PHE A 609 -10.74 1.57 19.67
N ARG A 610 -9.69 0.73 19.48
CA ARG A 610 -8.56 1.04 18.64
C ARG A 610 -8.14 -0.16 17.80
N ASN A 611 -7.82 0.07 16.52
CA ASN A 611 -7.08 -0.82 15.64
C ASN A 611 -6.11 -0.02 14.77
N ASP A 612 -5.42 -0.69 13.83
CA ASP A 612 -4.44 -0.04 12.93
C ASP A 612 -5.06 1.00 11.98
N ALA A 613 -6.40 0.97 11.79
CA ALA A 613 -7.12 1.92 10.94
C ALA A 613 -7.57 3.19 11.68
N GLY A 614 -7.61 3.15 13.04
CA GLY A 614 -8.01 4.32 13.80
C GLY A 614 -8.50 4.03 15.22
N THR A 615 -9.03 5.08 15.84
CA THR A 615 -9.56 5.04 17.21
C THR A 615 -10.96 5.66 17.22
N THR A 616 -11.88 5.01 17.91
CA THR A 616 -13.25 5.49 18.08
C THR A 616 -13.65 5.38 19.54
N ARG A 617 -14.38 6.38 20.06
CA ARG A 617 -14.85 6.41 21.45
C ARG A 617 -16.36 6.30 21.48
N THR A 618 -16.89 5.63 22.53
CA THR A 618 -18.33 5.60 22.76
C THR A 618 -18.81 6.93 23.36
N SER A 619 -20.13 7.17 23.33
CA SER A 619 -20.76 8.07 24.29
C SER A 619 -20.44 7.61 25.71
N ALA A 620 -20.42 8.55 26.63
CA ALA A 620 -20.16 8.26 28.04
C ALA A 620 -21.45 7.89 28.78
N ALA A 621 -21.37 6.85 29.63
CA ALA A 621 -22.41 6.50 30.59
C ALA A 621 -22.15 7.18 31.93
N THR A 622 -23.17 7.67 32.58
CA THR A 622 -23.11 8.26 33.93
C THR A 622 -23.47 7.21 34.97
N LEU A 623 -22.62 7.05 35.98
CA LEU A 623 -22.90 6.24 37.14
C LEU A 623 -23.55 7.07 38.26
N THR A 624 -24.73 6.72 38.69
CA THR A 624 -25.40 7.29 39.85
C THR A 624 -25.34 6.31 41.02
N VAL A 625 -24.74 6.73 42.14
CA VAL A 625 -24.59 5.87 43.31
C VAL A 625 -25.34 6.41 44.51
N THR A 626 -26.33 5.66 44.99
CA THR A 626 -27.04 5.95 46.22
C THR A 626 -26.35 5.31 47.42
N ALA A 627 -26.35 5.97 48.55
CA ALA A 627 -25.79 5.36 49.79
C ALA A 627 -26.60 4.14 50.19
N ALA A 628 -25.91 3.09 50.63
CA ALA A 628 -26.57 1.95 51.26
C ALA A 628 -27.35 2.46 52.51
N THR A 629 -28.66 2.29 52.54
CA THR A 629 -29.42 2.54 53.74
C THR A 629 -28.99 1.52 54.80
N GLY A 630 -28.16 1.98 55.75
CA GLY A 630 -27.74 1.18 56.90
C GLY A 630 -28.97 0.74 57.67
N GLY A 631 -29.21 -0.56 57.78
CA GLY A 631 -30.14 -1.06 58.74
C GLY A 631 -29.73 -0.55 60.13
N GLY A 632 -30.58 0.28 60.74
CA GLY A 632 -30.31 0.78 62.07
C GLY A 632 -30.16 -0.37 63.03
N GLU A 633 -28.96 -0.58 63.53
CA GLU A 633 -28.78 -1.33 64.74
C GLU A 633 -29.38 -0.49 65.84
N THR A 634 -30.60 -0.90 66.34
CA THR A 634 -31.13 -0.45 67.63
C THR A 634 -30.24 -1.10 68.70
N GLY A 635 -29.23 -0.35 69.15
CA GLY A 635 -28.53 -0.61 70.38
C GLY A 635 -29.49 -0.53 71.54
N GLY A 636 -29.76 -1.67 72.13
CA GLY A 636 -30.49 -1.74 73.39
C GLY A 636 -29.65 -1.12 74.50
N ASP A 637 -30.15 -0.09 75.14
CA ASP A 637 -29.72 0.36 76.46
C ASP A 637 -30.76 -0.02 77.50
N SER A 638 -30.29 -0.83 78.47
CA SER A 638 -31.04 -1.28 79.61
C SER A 638 -31.17 -0.20 80.68
N GLY A 639 -32.40 0.17 81.03
CA GLY A 639 -32.64 1.05 82.21
C GLY A 639 -34.05 0.86 82.71
N GLY A 640 -34.21 0.14 83.81
CA GLY A 640 -35.42 -0.25 84.44
C GLY A 640 -36.32 0.81 85.01
N GLY A 641 -37.56 0.45 85.32
CA GLY A 641 -38.47 1.29 86.10
C GLY A 641 -39.91 0.99 85.83
N ASP A 642 -40.42 -0.05 86.48
CA ASP A 642 -41.68 -0.29 87.20
C ASP A 642 -42.90 0.64 86.89
N THR A 643 -44.01 0.00 86.76
CA THR A 643 -45.34 0.00 87.40
C THR A 643 -46.54 0.03 86.41
N SER A 644 -47.17 -1.10 86.53
CA SER A 644 -48.64 -1.34 86.72
C SER A 644 -49.67 -0.74 85.78
N ASN A 645 -50.41 -1.60 85.29
CA ASN A 645 -51.85 -1.91 85.55
C ASN A 645 -52.88 -1.74 84.43
N SER A 646 -53.56 -2.87 84.29
CA SER A 646 -54.96 -3.10 83.91
C SER A 646 -55.42 -2.60 82.51
N GLY A 647 -55.94 -3.51 81.77
CA GLY A 647 -57.23 -4.14 81.91
C GLY A 647 -58.00 -4.10 80.61
N GLY A 648 -58.58 -5.22 80.28
CA GLY A 648 -59.76 -5.31 79.50
C GLY A 648 -59.60 -5.71 78.03
N SER A 649 -59.65 -6.93 77.72
CA SER A 649 -60.77 -7.88 77.51
C SER A 649 -61.62 -7.60 76.25
N THR A 650 -61.82 -8.76 75.64
CA THR A 650 -62.84 -9.13 74.66
C THR A 650 -62.50 -8.79 73.21
N GLY A 651 -62.51 -9.71 72.35
CA GLY A 651 -63.21 -10.98 72.19
C GLY A 651 -63.67 -11.10 70.75
N GLY A 652 -63.59 -12.24 70.20
CA GLY A 652 -64.46 -12.66 69.14
C GLY A 652 -63.77 -13.00 67.84
N ASP A 653 -63.43 -14.21 67.73
CA ASP A 653 -64.04 -15.27 66.98
C ASP A 653 -64.21 -15.11 65.47
N GLY A 654 -63.82 -16.13 64.85
CA GLY A 654 -64.42 -16.70 63.71
C GLY A 654 -63.44 -16.96 62.56
N SER A 655 -62.75 -18.07 62.58
CA SER A 655 -63.13 -19.38 62.07
C SER A 655 -63.27 -19.46 60.56
N THR A 656 -62.55 -20.43 60.12
CA THR A 656 -62.66 -21.39 59.03
C THR A 656 -62.18 -20.93 57.69
N GLY A 657 -61.39 -21.66 57.00
CA GLY A 657 -61.13 -23.08 56.93
C GLY A 657 -60.82 -23.38 55.49
N GLY A 658 -60.02 -24.37 55.31
CA GLY A 658 -59.99 -25.22 54.14
C GLY A 658 -59.00 -24.82 53.09
N ASP A 659 -57.95 -25.44 52.95
CA ASP A 659 -57.52 -26.82 52.68
C ASP A 659 -57.36 -27.10 51.19
N SER A 660 -56.37 -27.89 50.98
CA SER A 660 -56.04 -28.73 49.81
C SER A 660 -55.68 -27.98 48.52
N GLY A 661 -54.66 -28.28 47.92
CA GLY A 661 -53.91 -29.53 47.88
C GLY A 661 -53.40 -29.69 46.44
N THR A 662 -52.28 -30.30 46.42
CA THR A 662 -51.77 -31.21 45.37
C THR A 662 -51.40 -30.69 43.99
N ARG A 663 -50.10 -30.74 43.79
CA ARG A 663 -49.39 -31.74 42.98
C ARG A 663 -49.52 -31.63 41.45
N SER A 664 -48.38 -31.64 40.92
CA SER A 664 -47.93 -32.64 39.95
C SER A 664 -48.00 -32.30 38.48
N GLY A 665 -46.91 -32.50 37.94
CA GLY A 665 -46.64 -33.22 36.72
C GLY A 665 -46.21 -32.36 35.60
N GLY A 666 -45.05 -32.38 35.08
CA GLY A 666 -44.36 -33.55 34.52
C GLY A 666 -44.80 -33.68 33.09
N GLY A 667 -43.87 -33.56 32.19
CA GLY A 667 -44.14 -33.89 30.81
C GLY A 667 -43.09 -33.38 29.86
N SER A 668 -41.96 -34.01 29.87
CA SER A 668 -41.15 -34.40 28.71
C SER A 668 -41.97 -34.88 27.53
N THR A 669 -41.56 -34.60 26.35
CA THR A 669 -41.47 -35.47 25.18
C THR A 669 -40.72 -34.71 24.09
N THR A 670 -39.49 -35.05 23.78
CA THR A 670 -38.97 -36.16 22.92
C THR A 670 -39.73 -36.34 21.61
N GLY A 671 -38.97 -36.35 20.62
CA GLY A 671 -39.21 -36.91 19.32
C GLY A 671 -38.33 -36.23 18.30
N GLY A 672 -37.27 -36.74 17.87
CA GLY A 672 -36.94 -38.12 17.44
C GLY A 672 -36.78 -38.05 15.97
N SER A 673 -35.55 -38.20 15.57
CA SER A 673 -35.00 -39.32 14.78
C SER A 673 -35.46 -39.44 13.35
N GLY A 674 -34.48 -39.58 12.54
CA GLY A 674 -34.64 -40.10 11.20
C GLY A 674 -33.32 -40.14 10.45
N SER A 675 -32.39 -40.94 10.95
CA SER A 675 -31.29 -41.60 10.26
C SER A 675 -31.85 -42.65 9.31
N THR A 676 -31.22 -42.82 8.17
CA THR A 676 -30.86 -44.06 7.46
C THR A 676 -30.21 -43.61 6.20
N GLY A 677 -29.03 -43.99 5.85
CA GLY A 677 -28.26 -45.20 6.06
C GLY A 677 -28.26 -46.02 4.79
N THR A 678 -27.08 -46.48 4.49
CA THR A 678 -26.68 -47.57 3.58
C THR A 678 -26.30 -47.11 2.16
N ALA A 679 -25.03 -47.15 1.78
CA ALA A 679 -24.05 -48.25 1.68
C ALA A 679 -24.25 -49.14 0.46
N GLY A 680 -23.16 -49.30 -0.26
CA GLY A 680 -22.87 -50.40 -1.16
C GLY A 680 -22.89 -49.99 -2.64
N GLY A 681 -21.95 -50.25 -3.43
CA GLY A 681 -20.96 -51.28 -3.47
C GLY A 681 -20.07 -51.15 -4.72
N SER A 682 -18.93 -51.63 -4.56
CA SER A 682 -17.87 -52.09 -5.43
C SER A 682 -18.29 -52.58 -6.84
N GLY A 683 -17.40 -52.35 -7.78
CA GLY A 683 -17.36 -53.03 -9.06
C GLY A 683 -16.12 -52.67 -9.84
N ALA A 684 -15.12 -53.52 -9.70
CA ALA A 684 -13.85 -53.47 -10.38
C ALA A 684 -13.92 -54.11 -11.78
N SER A 685 -12.80 -54.03 -12.46
CA SER A 685 -12.30 -54.75 -13.67
C SER A 685 -12.60 -54.05 -14.96
N GLY A 686 -11.65 -53.84 -15.88
CA GLY A 686 -10.46 -54.57 -16.20
C GLY A 686 -10.37 -54.56 -17.72
N GLY A 687 -9.18 -54.56 -18.27
CA GLY A 687 -8.90 -55.00 -19.62
C GLY A 687 -8.18 -53.95 -20.48
N SER A 688 -6.90 -53.90 -20.50
CA SER A 688 -5.92 -54.51 -21.40
C SER A 688 -6.26 -54.50 -22.89
N GLY A 689 -5.36 -53.94 -23.68
CA GLY A 689 -5.31 -54.13 -25.12
C GLY A 689 -4.20 -53.33 -25.77
N SER A 690 -3.00 -53.91 -25.77
CA SER A 690 -1.87 -53.60 -26.66
C SER A 690 -2.21 -53.84 -28.13
N THR A 691 -1.54 -53.12 -29.04
CA THR A 691 -0.68 -53.60 -30.15
C THR A 691 -0.43 -52.49 -31.14
N VAL A 692 0.80 -52.03 -31.27
CA VAL A 692 1.88 -52.47 -32.22
C VAL A 692 1.55 -52.27 -33.71
N GLY A 693 2.44 -51.51 -34.36
CA GLY A 693 2.66 -51.46 -35.79
C GLY A 693 2.93 -50.05 -36.25
N GLY A 694 4.08 -49.54 -36.63
CA GLY A 694 5.16 -50.16 -37.43
C GLY A 694 5.02 -49.59 -38.85
N GLY A 695 5.97 -48.75 -39.26
CA GLY A 695 6.04 -48.39 -40.67
C GLY A 695 6.99 -47.24 -40.96
N ALA A 696 8.19 -47.59 -41.35
CA ALA A 696 9.28 -46.75 -41.81
C ALA A 696 9.12 -46.31 -43.27
N GLY A 697 9.78 -45.20 -43.62
CA GLY A 697 10.07 -44.81 -45.02
C GLY A 697 10.35 -43.31 -45.03
N GLY A 698 11.49 -42.77 -45.13
CA GLY A 698 12.58 -42.89 -46.07
C GLY A 698 12.37 -41.95 -47.27
N GLY A 699 13.11 -40.81 -47.31
CA GLY A 699 13.08 -39.95 -48.48
C GLY A 699 13.98 -38.73 -48.33
N THR A 700 15.22 -38.89 -48.79
CA THR A 700 16.26 -37.89 -49.00
C THR A 700 15.88 -36.87 -50.09
N GLY A 701 16.28 -35.61 -49.92
CA GLY A 701 16.21 -34.66 -51.01
C GLY A 701 16.80 -33.28 -50.68
N ALA A 702 17.88 -33.03 -51.27
CA ALA A 702 18.91 -32.02 -51.22
C ALA A 702 18.50 -30.55 -51.29
N ALA A 703 19.44 -29.74 -50.82
CA ALA A 703 19.60 -28.32 -50.86
C ALA A 703 19.35 -27.61 -52.19
N THR A 704 18.84 -26.37 -52.11
CA THR A 704 19.36 -25.28 -52.94
C THR A 704 19.18 -23.93 -52.22
N THR A 705 20.27 -23.21 -52.16
CA THR A 705 20.46 -21.84 -51.80
C THR A 705 19.81 -20.89 -52.81
N SER A 706 19.09 -19.86 -52.34
CA SER A 706 19.13 -18.58 -53.04
C SER A 706 18.72 -17.47 -52.09
N GLY A 707 19.56 -16.46 -52.01
CA GLY A 707 19.36 -15.23 -51.30
C GLY A 707 18.26 -14.34 -51.89
N GLY A 708 17.65 -13.55 -51.06
CA GLY A 708 16.66 -12.57 -51.45
C GLY A 708 16.42 -11.60 -50.32
N GLY A 709 16.90 -10.44 -50.48
CA GLY A 709 16.67 -9.12 -50.01
C GLY A 709 15.76 -8.87 -48.79
N LEU A 710 16.35 -8.27 -47.81
CA LEU A 710 15.69 -7.57 -46.73
C LEU A 710 14.95 -6.34 -47.27
N ALA A 711 13.63 -6.34 -47.32
CA ALA A 711 12.81 -5.17 -47.46
C ALA A 711 12.49 -4.61 -46.06
N ALA A 712 13.05 -3.45 -45.81
CA ALA A 712 12.82 -2.65 -44.63
C ALA A 712 11.38 -2.13 -44.58
N THR A 713 10.64 -2.44 -43.52
CA THR A 713 9.53 -1.60 -43.06
C THR A 713 9.72 -1.35 -41.57
N GLY A 714 10.60 -0.39 -41.28
CA GLY A 714 10.68 0.22 -39.98
C GLY A 714 9.91 1.53 -39.99
N VAL A 715 8.88 1.65 -39.22
CA VAL A 715 8.41 2.96 -38.72
C VAL A 715 7.75 2.71 -37.35
N THR A 716 8.31 3.39 -36.37
CA THR A 716 7.83 3.81 -35.05
C THR A 716 8.44 3.21 -33.79
N VAL A 717 9.67 2.69 -33.84
CA VAL A 717 10.49 2.57 -32.63
C VAL A 717 11.74 3.48 -32.69
N MET A 718 11.80 4.39 -33.67
CA MET A 718 12.98 5.23 -33.91
C MET A 718 13.01 6.57 -33.14
N SER A 719 12.05 6.90 -32.30
CA SER A 719 12.10 8.18 -31.58
C SER A 719 12.98 8.13 -30.32
N ALA A 720 13.09 6.99 -29.65
CA ALA A 720 13.90 6.89 -28.43
C ALA A 720 15.40 6.61 -28.74
N THR A 721 15.70 5.82 -29.77
CA THR A 721 17.08 5.50 -30.14
C THR A 721 17.77 6.64 -30.86
N LEU A 722 17.07 7.50 -31.59
CA LEU A 722 17.65 8.69 -32.19
C LEU A 722 17.93 9.80 -31.17
N LEU A 723 17.13 9.94 -30.11
CA LEU A 723 17.43 10.86 -29.02
C LEU A 723 18.64 10.38 -28.21
N ALA A 724 18.78 9.12 -27.93
CA ALA A 724 19.94 8.57 -27.24
C ALA A 724 21.23 8.71 -28.06
N ALA A 725 21.18 8.48 -29.39
CA ALA A 725 22.31 8.70 -30.26
C ALA A 725 22.70 10.19 -30.42
N ALA A 726 21.70 11.09 -30.41
CA ALA A 726 21.92 12.51 -30.43
C ALA A 726 22.53 13.03 -29.11
N LEU A 727 22.12 12.53 -27.97
CA LEU A 727 22.66 12.89 -26.65
C LEU A 727 24.09 12.37 -26.46
N VAL A 728 24.39 11.14 -26.90
CA VAL A 728 25.76 10.60 -26.89
C VAL A 728 26.66 11.35 -27.88
N GLY A 729 26.16 11.74 -29.05
CA GLY A 729 26.86 12.57 -30.02
C GLY A 729 27.15 13.98 -29.48
N ALA A 730 26.20 14.60 -28.80
CA ALA A 730 26.36 15.91 -28.17
C ALA A 730 27.33 15.84 -26.98
N GLY A 731 27.27 14.82 -26.16
CA GLY A 731 28.19 14.59 -25.06
C GLY A 731 29.63 14.39 -25.51
N LEU A 732 29.87 13.62 -26.58
CA LEU A 732 31.20 13.44 -27.20
C LEU A 732 31.75 14.74 -27.83
N LEU A 733 30.88 15.57 -28.40
CA LEU A 733 31.29 16.89 -28.95
C LEU A 733 31.65 17.88 -27.85
N ILE A 734 30.89 17.89 -26.75
CA ILE A 734 31.19 18.73 -25.58
C ILE A 734 32.50 18.27 -24.92
N HIS A 735 32.70 16.98 -24.77
CA HIS A 735 33.92 16.40 -24.19
C HIS A 735 35.15 16.68 -25.06
N ARG A 736 35.06 16.59 -26.41
CA ARG A 736 36.14 16.97 -27.34
C ARG A 736 36.41 18.47 -27.34
N ARG A 737 35.39 19.32 -27.14
CA ARG A 737 35.59 20.76 -26.99
C ARG A 737 36.24 21.15 -25.67
N ALA A 738 35.90 20.45 -24.58
CA ALA A 738 36.53 20.65 -23.27
C ALA A 738 38.02 20.27 -23.31
N ARG A 739 38.42 19.14 -23.92
CA ARG A 739 39.80 18.72 -24.05
C ARG A 739 40.65 19.68 -24.94
N ARG A 740 40.07 20.28 -25.96
CA ARG A 740 40.79 21.28 -26.81
C ARG A 740 41.01 22.63 -26.13
N ARG A 741 40.36 22.90 -24.98
CA ARG A 741 40.58 24.11 -24.18
C ARG A 741 41.66 23.95 -23.11
N THR A 742 42.01 22.70 -22.76
CA THR A 742 43.10 22.41 -21.81
C THR A 742 44.48 22.29 -22.47
N ASP A 743 44.55 22.02 -23.79
CA ASP A 743 45.81 21.89 -24.53
C ASP A 743 46.29 23.21 -25.16
N GLY A 744 45.65 24.34 -24.85
CA GLY A 744 45.99 25.67 -25.36
C GLY A 744 46.47 26.68 -24.31
N ALA A 745 46.80 26.21 -23.08
CA ALA A 745 47.33 27.03 -22.01
C ALA A 745 48.56 26.34 -21.38
N SER A 746 49.63 26.26 -22.14
CA SER A 746 51.00 26.05 -21.67
C SER A 746 51.97 26.89 -22.51
#